data_ad4f0d9b5fe1d42162ce1ca64979ba88
#
_entry.id   ad4f0d9b5fe1d42162ce1ca64979ba88
#
_cell.length_a   1.000
_cell.length_b   1.000
_cell.length_c   1.000
_cell.angle_alpha   90.00
_cell.angle_beta   90.00
_cell.angle_gamma   90.00
#
_symmetry.space_group_name_H-M   'P 1'
#
loop_
_entity.id
_entity.type
_entity.pdbx_description
1 polymer ?
#
loop_
_entity_poly.entity_id
_entity_poly.type
_entity_poly.pdbx_seq_one_letter_code
_entity_poly.pdbx_strand_id
1 'polypeptide(L)'
;MKQPTFIATLDNCHEEPIHIPGTIQPHGFLVVLEPNDLTIRFLSENVEIFTDFKLQQLLGQSVGVLVGTNVLKELDRVKDDADFEPINPFVLSLENTKGETVKMDASLTRNAKYLLLDVEPSSNQDQIVFSSFYHQIRNVVRDLISAENLQDIFDYAVYETRQLTGFDRVMLYRFDEEYNGEVVAESKVDHLNSFLKQHFPESDIPAQARQLYLRNRVRTIADVNAVASPIVPIASPIDIGTSSLRSVSPIHLQYLRNMGVQASMSISIIVEGRLWGLIACHHYAPHVVPVNVKEAVSYLGMIVSYLINTKEQSQQRIQIADLQSLLAKLTSQIANEEDFLVGLRKEISSVMSLMNAQGVVIKVDSQSEIYGNTPPCEWIDKIAEWAQKKSAVTSDYHTNQLALENDVFKPISKVVSGVYFLSLSQELDEYIMWLRPEVIETKNWGGKPEKIIEFQDDGSHRLMPRKSFELWQENVRYKSLLWDKVELDIAVNFKGMLMNYIVRKSERLKRTNEQLEANVKLRTQDLEKEIHERQQVQNELKIALKEAQLSNAELEQFAYVASHDLQEPLRKIQAFGDRLKELQEGKLDPKSSDYLHRMIGASARMQSLIKDLLSFSRINRSSDPFEEVDADQVLEQVISDLQVLVQQKEAVIDVEELGIVYGDKLQIYRIFQNLIQNALKFTKADEKPMVQIGKQKDDSDGVTFYVKDNGIGFEMAFVDKIFGLFERLHGKSAYEGTGLGLAICRKIVERHNGRIWADSALGEGATFFVQFPHSPEK
;
A
#
# COMPACT_ATOMS: atom_id res chain seq x y z
N MET A 1 -31.77 -37.88 15.88
CA MET A 1 -31.81 -36.76 16.86
C MET A 1 -31.44 -35.51 16.09
N LYS A 2 -32.29 -34.48 16.06
CA LYS A 2 -31.89 -33.18 15.51
C LYS A 2 -30.74 -32.68 16.35
N GLN A 3 -29.60 -32.34 15.73
CA GLN A 3 -28.57 -31.59 16.43
C GLN A 3 -29.21 -30.36 17.07
N PRO A 4 -28.86 -29.97 18.32
CA PRO A 4 -29.34 -28.73 18.88
C PRO A 4 -28.89 -27.60 17.95
N THR A 5 -29.86 -26.91 17.40
CA THR A 5 -29.61 -25.74 16.56
C THR A 5 -28.91 -24.72 17.47
N PHE A 6 -27.66 -24.35 17.18
CA PHE A 6 -26.96 -23.31 17.91
C PHE A 6 -27.77 -22.01 17.77
N ILE A 7 -28.22 -21.49 18.89
CA ILE A 7 -28.94 -20.22 18.94
C ILE A 7 -27.93 -19.14 19.24
N ALA A 8 -27.58 -18.36 18.25
CA ALA A 8 -26.67 -17.24 18.41
C ALA A 8 -27.32 -16.11 19.23
N THR A 9 -26.64 -15.73 20.32
CA THR A 9 -26.97 -14.58 21.18
C THR A 9 -25.87 -13.53 21.06
N LEU A 10 -26.04 -12.36 21.72
CA LEU A 10 -25.00 -11.33 21.78
C LEU A 10 -23.67 -11.84 22.37
N ASP A 11 -23.76 -12.75 23.34
CA ASP A 11 -22.60 -13.22 24.08
C ASP A 11 -21.92 -14.42 23.45
N ASN A 12 -22.62 -15.21 22.62
CA ASN A 12 -22.12 -16.47 22.07
C ASN A 12 -22.02 -16.53 20.53
N CYS A 13 -22.38 -15.46 19.82
CA CYS A 13 -22.33 -15.49 18.35
C CYS A 13 -20.92 -15.78 17.78
N HIS A 14 -19.88 -15.48 18.57
CA HIS A 14 -18.48 -15.79 18.22
C HIS A 14 -18.13 -17.27 18.44
N GLU A 15 -18.98 -18.04 19.13
CA GLU A 15 -18.79 -19.46 19.44
C GLU A 15 -19.51 -20.38 18.45
N GLU A 16 -20.28 -19.83 17.49
CA GLU A 16 -20.96 -20.65 16.45
C GLU A 16 -19.92 -21.52 15.72
N PRO A 17 -20.02 -22.87 15.78
CA PRO A 17 -19.04 -23.76 15.17
C PRO A 17 -19.26 -23.85 13.63
N ILE A 18 -19.11 -22.71 12.94
CA ILE A 18 -19.37 -22.58 11.50
C ILE A 18 -18.50 -23.48 10.63
N HIS A 19 -17.43 -24.06 11.18
CA HIS A 19 -16.57 -25.06 10.52
C HIS A 19 -17.14 -26.49 10.63
N ILE A 20 -18.16 -26.71 11.48
CA ILE A 20 -18.83 -28.00 11.71
C ILE A 20 -20.35 -27.88 11.48
N PRO A 21 -20.81 -27.43 10.31
CA PRO A 21 -22.25 -27.21 10.10
C PRO A 21 -23.07 -28.49 9.97
N GLY A 22 -22.43 -29.65 9.74
CA GLY A 22 -23.10 -30.93 9.52
C GLY A 22 -23.85 -31.05 8.19
N THR A 23 -23.77 -30.03 7.34
CA THR A 23 -24.45 -29.96 6.05
C THR A 23 -23.56 -29.29 5.01
N ILE A 24 -23.87 -29.50 3.73
CA ILE A 24 -23.23 -28.86 2.59
C ILE A 24 -24.25 -28.14 1.69
N GLN A 25 -23.75 -27.26 0.83
CA GLN A 25 -24.54 -26.68 -0.25
C GLN A 25 -24.89 -27.72 -1.29
N PRO A 26 -26.12 -27.71 -1.89
CA PRO A 26 -26.62 -28.80 -2.68
C PRO A 26 -26.13 -28.85 -4.14
N HIS A 27 -25.36 -27.87 -4.61
CA HIS A 27 -24.87 -27.80 -5.99
C HIS A 27 -23.71 -28.77 -6.30
N GLY A 28 -23.21 -29.46 -5.30
CA GLY A 28 -22.21 -30.53 -5.38
C GLY A 28 -22.42 -31.53 -4.26
N PHE A 29 -21.55 -32.52 -4.11
CA PHE A 29 -21.57 -33.47 -3.02
C PHE A 29 -20.19 -33.65 -2.39
N LEU A 30 -20.16 -33.98 -1.11
CA LEU A 30 -18.96 -34.19 -0.32
C LEU A 30 -18.74 -35.64 0.02
N VAL A 31 -17.53 -36.13 -0.21
CA VAL A 31 -17.06 -37.46 0.25
C VAL A 31 -15.94 -37.25 1.27
N VAL A 32 -16.07 -37.88 2.42
CA VAL A 32 -15.06 -37.81 3.48
C VAL A 32 -14.38 -39.16 3.61
N LEU A 33 -13.07 -39.16 3.44
CA LEU A 33 -12.25 -40.35 3.36
C LEU A 33 -11.34 -40.52 4.59
N GLU A 34 -11.20 -41.76 4.99
CA GLU A 34 -10.14 -42.17 5.93
C GLU A 34 -8.79 -42.10 5.19
N PRO A 35 -7.77 -41.35 5.66
CA PRO A 35 -6.50 -41.19 4.95
C PRO A 35 -5.76 -42.50 4.72
N ASN A 36 -5.86 -43.45 5.65
CA ASN A 36 -5.07 -44.71 5.60
C ASN A 36 -5.45 -45.61 4.44
N ASP A 37 -6.75 -45.77 4.19
CA ASP A 37 -7.30 -46.78 3.26
C ASP A 37 -8.29 -46.22 2.21
N LEU A 38 -8.47 -44.88 2.24
CA LEU A 38 -9.40 -44.17 1.35
C LEU A 38 -10.86 -44.73 1.43
N THR A 39 -11.24 -45.21 2.60
CA THR A 39 -12.60 -45.66 2.89
C THR A 39 -13.51 -44.44 3.11
N ILE A 40 -14.70 -44.47 2.57
CA ILE A 40 -15.74 -43.46 2.72
C ILE A 40 -16.31 -43.51 4.13
N ARG A 41 -16.00 -42.52 4.96
CA ARG A 41 -16.49 -42.43 6.36
C ARG A 41 -17.76 -41.59 6.48
N PHE A 42 -17.83 -40.51 5.73
CA PHE A 42 -19.03 -39.67 5.67
C PHE A 42 -19.29 -39.28 4.23
N LEU A 43 -20.54 -38.99 3.96
CA LEU A 43 -21.02 -38.67 2.62
C LEU A 43 -22.23 -37.74 2.73
N SER A 44 -22.35 -36.75 1.85
CA SER A 44 -23.55 -35.92 1.79
C SER A 44 -24.72 -36.69 1.15
N GLU A 45 -25.93 -36.52 1.68
CA GLU A 45 -27.12 -37.25 1.22
C GLU A 45 -27.44 -37.05 -0.27
N ASN A 46 -27.12 -35.86 -0.79
CA ASN A 46 -27.42 -35.51 -2.17
C ASN A 46 -26.51 -36.21 -3.21
N VAL A 47 -25.58 -37.07 -2.83
CA VAL A 47 -24.80 -37.88 -3.75
C VAL A 47 -25.74 -38.72 -4.66
N GLU A 48 -26.91 -39.14 -4.14
CA GLU A 48 -27.93 -39.86 -4.86
C GLU A 48 -28.59 -39.04 -6.00
N ILE A 49 -28.41 -37.73 -6.03
CA ILE A 49 -28.88 -36.84 -7.09
C ILE A 49 -27.89 -36.81 -8.25
N PHE A 50 -26.61 -36.91 -7.95
CA PHE A 50 -25.53 -36.78 -8.92
C PHE A 50 -25.03 -38.10 -9.49
N THR A 51 -25.29 -39.21 -8.78
CA THR A 51 -24.79 -40.55 -9.14
C THR A 51 -25.90 -41.58 -9.05
N ASP A 52 -25.66 -42.73 -9.64
CA ASP A 52 -26.59 -43.88 -9.58
C ASP A 52 -26.44 -44.69 -8.28
N PHE A 53 -25.55 -44.30 -7.40
CA PHE A 53 -25.30 -44.98 -6.14
C PHE A 53 -26.23 -44.50 -5.04
N LYS A 54 -26.67 -45.47 -4.19
CA LYS A 54 -27.35 -45.18 -2.94
C LYS A 54 -26.33 -45.01 -1.83
N LEU A 55 -26.61 -44.13 -0.84
CA LEU A 55 -25.75 -43.88 0.32
C LEU A 55 -25.22 -45.15 0.96
N GLN A 56 -26.09 -46.12 1.16
CA GLN A 56 -25.77 -47.42 1.79
C GLN A 56 -24.74 -48.25 0.99
N GLN A 57 -24.66 -48.04 -0.32
CA GLN A 57 -23.72 -48.74 -1.20
C GLN A 57 -22.30 -48.13 -1.12
N LEU A 58 -22.18 -46.89 -0.73
CA LEU A 58 -20.92 -46.17 -0.70
C LEU A 58 -20.31 -46.08 0.71
N LEU A 59 -21.12 -45.88 1.75
CA LEU A 59 -20.62 -45.77 3.11
C LEU A 59 -19.86 -47.00 3.56
N GLY A 60 -18.65 -46.83 4.08
CA GLY A 60 -17.76 -47.92 4.52
C GLY A 60 -17.07 -48.64 3.37
N GLN A 61 -17.27 -48.26 2.13
CA GLN A 61 -16.56 -48.79 0.97
C GLN A 61 -15.36 -47.95 0.59
N SER A 62 -14.46 -48.55 -0.20
CA SER A 62 -13.37 -47.76 -0.82
C SER A 62 -13.95 -46.71 -1.77
N VAL A 63 -13.36 -45.51 -1.79
CA VAL A 63 -13.74 -44.46 -2.73
C VAL A 63 -13.62 -44.90 -4.20
N GLY A 64 -12.82 -45.93 -4.47
CA GLY A 64 -12.66 -46.50 -5.81
C GLY A 64 -13.97 -47.03 -6.41
N VAL A 65 -14.98 -47.38 -5.61
CA VAL A 65 -16.33 -47.76 -6.08
C VAL A 65 -17.01 -46.58 -6.80
N LEU A 66 -16.76 -45.36 -6.28
CA LEU A 66 -17.32 -44.12 -6.82
C LEU A 66 -16.49 -43.55 -7.98
N VAL A 67 -15.16 -43.44 -7.77
CA VAL A 67 -14.30 -42.69 -8.70
C VAL A 67 -13.55 -43.57 -9.70
N GLY A 68 -13.66 -44.89 -9.56
CA GLY A 68 -12.95 -45.85 -10.40
C GLY A 68 -11.49 -46.09 -9.99
N THR A 69 -10.90 -47.13 -10.59
CA THR A 69 -9.56 -47.63 -10.19
C THR A 69 -8.40 -46.69 -10.54
N ASN A 70 -8.54 -45.91 -11.60
CA ASN A 70 -7.48 -45.00 -12.03
C ASN A 70 -7.34 -43.80 -11.06
N VAL A 71 -8.45 -43.15 -10.74
CA VAL A 71 -8.48 -42.03 -9.79
C VAL A 71 -8.11 -42.52 -8.40
N LEU A 72 -8.57 -43.71 -7.98
CA LEU A 72 -8.19 -44.32 -6.71
C LEU A 72 -6.66 -44.41 -6.57
N LYS A 73 -5.94 -44.84 -7.64
CA LYS A 73 -4.47 -44.94 -7.61
C LYS A 73 -3.79 -43.53 -7.47
N GLU A 74 -4.38 -42.55 -8.10
CA GLU A 74 -3.87 -41.15 -7.98
C GLU A 74 -4.09 -40.63 -6.57
N LEU A 75 -5.27 -40.80 -6.00
CA LEU A 75 -5.58 -40.42 -4.62
C LEU A 75 -4.68 -41.16 -3.61
N ASP A 76 -4.43 -42.45 -3.82
CA ASP A 76 -3.57 -43.28 -2.96
C ASP A 76 -2.09 -42.77 -3.00
N ARG A 77 -1.65 -42.26 -4.15
CA ARG A 77 -0.31 -41.71 -4.32
C ARG A 77 -0.10 -40.40 -3.56
N VAL A 78 -1.14 -39.56 -3.49
CA VAL A 78 -1.05 -38.19 -2.94
C VAL A 78 -1.67 -38.07 -1.55
N LYS A 79 -2.32 -39.12 -1.03
CA LYS A 79 -3.04 -39.06 0.25
C LYS A 79 -2.21 -38.61 1.44
N ASP A 80 -0.89 -38.79 1.38
CA ASP A 80 0.05 -38.43 2.46
C ASP A 80 0.71 -37.07 2.22
N ASP A 81 0.46 -36.44 1.05
CA ASP A 81 1.03 -35.15 0.74
C ASP A 81 0.48 -34.06 1.68
N ALA A 82 1.32 -33.08 2.01
CA ALA A 82 0.93 -31.93 2.82
C ALA A 82 0.07 -30.92 2.03
N ASP A 83 0.22 -30.93 0.71
CA ASP A 83 -0.42 -30.00 -0.21
C ASP A 83 -0.97 -30.76 -1.43
N PHE A 84 -2.20 -30.43 -1.81
CA PHE A 84 -2.89 -31.04 -2.96
C PHE A 84 -2.98 -30.08 -4.16
N GLU A 85 -2.39 -28.91 -4.11
CA GLU A 85 -2.39 -27.98 -5.26
C GLU A 85 -1.93 -28.62 -6.58
N PRO A 86 -0.92 -29.52 -6.58
CA PRO A 86 -0.46 -30.12 -7.83
C PRO A 86 -1.49 -31.00 -8.55
N ILE A 87 -2.52 -31.48 -7.84
CA ILE A 87 -3.56 -32.32 -8.43
C ILE A 87 -4.92 -31.63 -8.53
N ASN A 88 -5.15 -30.59 -7.74
CA ASN A 88 -6.41 -29.86 -7.70
C ASN A 88 -6.48 -28.79 -8.81
N PRO A 89 -7.65 -28.60 -9.42
CA PRO A 89 -8.77 -29.53 -9.47
C PRO A 89 -8.52 -30.65 -10.49
N PHE A 90 -9.22 -31.77 -10.34
CA PHE A 90 -9.18 -32.87 -11.34
C PHE A 90 -10.58 -33.29 -11.75
N VAL A 91 -10.70 -33.91 -12.95
CA VAL A 91 -11.97 -34.28 -13.53
C VAL A 91 -12.29 -35.73 -13.23
N LEU A 92 -13.50 -35.98 -12.71
CA LEU A 92 -14.08 -37.30 -12.55
C LEU A 92 -15.08 -37.55 -13.63
N SER A 93 -15.18 -38.80 -14.08
CA SER A 93 -16.25 -39.29 -14.95
C SER A 93 -17.15 -40.23 -14.15
N LEU A 94 -18.35 -39.77 -13.83
CA LEU A 94 -19.31 -40.53 -13.03
C LEU A 94 -20.54 -40.87 -13.86
N GLU A 95 -21.19 -42.01 -13.56
CA GLU A 95 -22.51 -42.33 -14.13
C GLU A 95 -23.59 -41.63 -13.28
N ASN A 96 -24.45 -40.85 -13.96
CA ASN A 96 -25.60 -40.20 -13.33
C ASN A 96 -26.79 -41.20 -13.20
N THR A 97 -27.83 -40.74 -12.51
CA THR A 97 -29.07 -41.52 -12.29
C THR A 97 -29.83 -41.96 -13.58
N LYS A 98 -29.38 -41.52 -14.76
CA LYS A 98 -29.90 -41.93 -16.08
C LYS A 98 -28.96 -42.87 -16.82
N GLY A 99 -27.85 -43.30 -16.19
CA GLY A 99 -26.83 -44.13 -16.83
C GLY A 99 -25.97 -43.40 -17.86
N GLU A 100 -25.94 -42.06 -17.81
CA GLU A 100 -25.10 -41.25 -18.69
C GLU A 100 -23.80 -40.89 -17.95
N THR A 101 -22.65 -40.95 -18.63
CA THR A 101 -21.39 -40.50 -18.08
C THR A 101 -21.36 -38.96 -18.02
N VAL A 102 -21.29 -38.42 -16.83
CA VAL A 102 -21.19 -36.98 -16.56
C VAL A 102 -19.79 -36.65 -16.02
N LYS A 103 -19.23 -35.60 -16.55
CA LYS A 103 -17.98 -35.05 -16.02
C LYS A 103 -18.27 -34.21 -14.77
N MET A 104 -17.47 -34.42 -13.75
CA MET A 104 -17.52 -33.69 -12.48
C MET A 104 -16.13 -33.15 -12.17
N ASP A 105 -16.07 -31.95 -11.67
CA ASP A 105 -14.84 -31.38 -11.14
C ASP A 105 -14.71 -31.76 -9.67
N ALA A 106 -13.53 -32.20 -9.28
CA ALA A 106 -13.24 -32.62 -7.91
C ALA A 106 -12.05 -31.84 -7.32
N SER A 107 -12.17 -31.53 -6.05
CA SER A 107 -11.09 -30.92 -5.26
C SER A 107 -10.86 -31.70 -3.97
N LEU A 108 -9.61 -32.05 -3.70
CA LEU A 108 -9.19 -32.77 -2.51
C LEU A 108 -8.61 -31.78 -1.49
N THR A 109 -9.12 -31.82 -0.27
CA THR A 109 -8.57 -31.05 0.86
C THR A 109 -8.41 -31.92 2.07
N ARG A 110 -7.73 -31.43 3.11
CA ARG A 110 -7.50 -32.18 4.35
C ARG A 110 -7.93 -31.34 5.55
N ASN A 111 -8.55 -31.99 6.51
CA ASN A 111 -8.66 -31.50 7.86
C ASN A 111 -7.70 -32.29 8.79
N ALA A 112 -7.73 -32.04 10.10
CA ALA A 112 -6.85 -32.70 11.06
C ALA A 112 -6.97 -34.25 11.06
N LYS A 113 -8.07 -34.81 10.54
CA LYS A 113 -8.36 -36.24 10.69
C LYS A 113 -8.69 -36.94 9.37
N TYR A 114 -9.29 -36.26 8.41
CA TYR A 114 -9.86 -36.85 7.21
C TYR A 114 -9.41 -36.12 5.94
N LEU A 115 -9.51 -36.80 4.81
CA LEU A 115 -9.48 -36.19 3.49
C LEU A 115 -10.90 -35.83 3.09
N LEU A 116 -11.08 -34.66 2.54
CA LEU A 116 -12.35 -34.13 2.06
C LEU A 116 -12.29 -34.03 0.53
N LEU A 117 -13.19 -34.71 -0.14
CA LEU A 117 -13.32 -34.67 -1.60
C LEU A 117 -14.63 -33.96 -1.96
N ASP A 118 -14.51 -32.70 -2.35
CA ASP A 118 -15.62 -31.92 -2.92
C ASP A 118 -15.78 -32.28 -4.39
N VAL A 119 -17.01 -32.55 -4.81
CA VAL A 119 -17.32 -32.90 -6.18
C VAL A 119 -18.47 -32.06 -6.68
N GLU A 120 -18.26 -31.36 -7.79
CA GLU A 120 -19.23 -30.44 -8.40
C GLU A 120 -19.42 -30.77 -9.88
N PRO A 121 -20.60 -30.53 -10.49
CA PRO A 121 -20.79 -30.73 -11.92
C PRO A 121 -19.85 -29.87 -12.74
N SER A 122 -19.12 -30.46 -13.67
CA SER A 122 -18.32 -29.69 -14.63
C SER A 122 -19.23 -28.85 -15.50
N SER A 123 -18.87 -27.60 -15.72
CA SER A 123 -19.64 -26.72 -16.61
C SER A 123 -19.56 -27.25 -18.05
N ASN A 124 -20.70 -27.40 -18.72
CA ASN A 124 -20.78 -27.81 -20.14
C ASN A 124 -20.16 -26.78 -21.12
N GLN A 125 -19.59 -25.71 -20.63
CA GLN A 125 -18.74 -24.82 -21.43
C GLN A 125 -17.33 -25.44 -21.62
N ASP A 126 -17.29 -26.71 -21.96
CA ASP A 126 -16.12 -27.58 -22.16
C ASP A 126 -15.16 -27.13 -23.25
N GLN A 127 -15.25 -25.91 -23.73
CA GLN A 127 -14.32 -25.38 -24.71
C GLN A 127 -14.03 -23.89 -24.53
N ILE A 128 -13.93 -23.40 -23.31
CA ILE A 128 -12.89 -22.35 -23.15
C ILE A 128 -11.61 -23.13 -23.31
N VAL A 129 -11.08 -23.15 -24.53
CA VAL A 129 -9.81 -23.79 -24.86
C VAL A 129 -8.84 -23.34 -23.78
N PHE A 130 -8.17 -24.26 -23.08
CA PHE A 130 -7.18 -23.95 -22.01
C PHE A 130 -6.27 -22.78 -22.40
N SER A 131 -5.96 -22.65 -23.70
CA SER A 131 -5.21 -21.53 -24.25
C SER A 131 -5.91 -20.17 -24.08
N SER A 132 -7.24 -20.07 -24.31
CA SER A 132 -7.94 -18.79 -24.18
C SER A 132 -8.10 -18.37 -22.71
N PHE A 133 -8.37 -19.32 -21.84
CA PHE A 133 -8.42 -19.09 -20.38
C PHE A 133 -7.05 -18.68 -19.82
N TYR A 134 -5.98 -19.39 -20.20
CA TYR A 134 -4.62 -19.04 -19.86
C TYR A 134 -4.23 -17.65 -20.37
N HIS A 135 -4.59 -17.30 -21.60
CA HIS A 135 -4.34 -15.96 -22.14
C HIS A 135 -5.07 -14.86 -21.38
N GLN A 136 -6.30 -15.12 -20.96
CA GLN A 136 -7.09 -14.18 -20.18
C GLN A 136 -6.43 -13.92 -18.81
N ILE A 137 -6.12 -14.97 -18.05
CA ILE A 137 -5.44 -14.84 -16.76
C ILE A 137 -4.10 -14.10 -16.91
N ARG A 138 -3.31 -14.45 -17.92
CA ARG A 138 -2.02 -13.81 -18.17
C ARG A 138 -2.16 -12.30 -18.44
N ASN A 139 -3.21 -11.88 -19.15
CA ASN A 139 -3.46 -10.47 -19.37
C ASN A 139 -3.83 -9.75 -18.07
N VAL A 140 -4.72 -10.34 -17.29
CA VAL A 140 -5.10 -9.82 -15.95
C VAL A 140 -3.88 -9.64 -15.06
N VAL A 141 -3.02 -10.65 -14.96
CA VAL A 141 -1.79 -10.62 -14.17
C VAL A 141 -0.85 -9.51 -14.66
N ARG A 142 -0.68 -9.38 -15.97
CA ARG A 142 0.15 -8.33 -16.57
C ARG A 142 -0.36 -6.93 -16.19
N ASP A 143 -1.65 -6.70 -16.30
CA ASP A 143 -2.27 -5.41 -16.07
C ASP A 143 -2.18 -5.03 -14.57
N LEU A 144 -2.38 -6.01 -13.69
CA LEU A 144 -2.14 -5.83 -12.24
C LEU A 144 -0.67 -5.52 -11.91
N ILE A 145 0.28 -6.22 -12.48
CA ILE A 145 1.71 -5.96 -12.25
C ILE A 145 2.12 -4.59 -12.79
N SER A 146 1.45 -4.11 -13.85
CA SER A 146 1.73 -2.81 -14.43
C SER A 146 1.11 -1.64 -13.68
N ALA A 147 0.26 -1.89 -12.69
CA ALA A 147 -0.40 -0.86 -11.90
C ALA A 147 0.59 0.02 -11.14
N GLU A 148 0.35 1.34 -11.17
CA GLU A 148 1.28 2.31 -10.58
C GLU A 148 1.08 2.50 -9.09
N ASN A 149 -0.16 2.47 -8.65
CA ASN A 149 -0.54 2.73 -7.27
C ASN A 149 -1.52 1.64 -6.77
N LEU A 150 -1.82 1.67 -5.47
CA LEU A 150 -2.73 0.71 -4.86
C LEU A 150 -4.15 0.79 -5.41
N GLN A 151 -4.64 1.99 -5.75
CA GLN A 151 -5.99 2.15 -6.26
C GLN A 151 -6.16 1.48 -7.63
N ASP A 152 -5.17 1.58 -8.50
CA ASP A 152 -5.19 0.90 -9.80
C ASP A 152 -5.26 -0.63 -9.61
N ILE A 153 -4.50 -1.18 -8.64
CA ILE A 153 -4.56 -2.62 -8.31
C ILE A 153 -5.98 -3.00 -7.86
N PHE A 154 -6.59 -2.17 -7.01
CA PHE A 154 -7.94 -2.43 -6.49
C PHE A 154 -8.98 -2.40 -7.60
N ASP A 155 -8.94 -1.40 -8.46
CA ASP A 155 -9.90 -1.22 -9.55
C ASP A 155 -9.75 -2.32 -10.61
N TYR A 156 -8.53 -2.69 -10.97
CA TYR A 156 -8.27 -3.85 -11.84
C TYR A 156 -8.74 -5.16 -11.21
N ALA A 157 -8.44 -5.39 -9.92
CA ALA A 157 -8.82 -6.62 -9.24
C ALA A 157 -10.34 -6.84 -9.25
N VAL A 158 -11.13 -5.80 -8.93
CA VAL A 158 -12.60 -5.93 -8.93
C VAL A 158 -13.16 -6.04 -10.32
N TYR A 159 -12.62 -5.30 -11.28
CA TYR A 159 -13.04 -5.34 -12.66
C TYR A 159 -12.81 -6.72 -13.27
N GLU A 160 -11.60 -7.24 -13.17
CA GLU A 160 -11.23 -8.54 -13.75
C GLU A 160 -11.92 -9.71 -13.05
N THR A 161 -12.04 -9.64 -11.72
CA THR A 161 -12.83 -10.63 -10.98
C THR A 161 -14.26 -10.67 -11.49
N ARG A 162 -14.86 -9.51 -11.74
CA ARG A 162 -16.22 -9.45 -12.28
C ARG A 162 -16.33 -10.05 -13.69
N GLN A 163 -15.37 -9.76 -14.56
CA GLN A 163 -15.35 -10.32 -15.93
C GLN A 163 -15.16 -11.85 -15.90
N LEU A 164 -14.31 -12.37 -15.03
CA LEU A 164 -14.03 -13.80 -14.91
C LEU A 164 -15.22 -14.58 -14.33
N THR A 165 -15.91 -14.00 -13.38
CA THR A 165 -16.90 -14.71 -12.57
C THR A 165 -18.34 -14.46 -12.99
N GLY A 166 -18.61 -13.36 -13.70
CA GLY A 166 -19.95 -12.98 -14.13
C GLY A 166 -20.87 -12.45 -13.01
N PHE A 167 -20.35 -12.11 -11.85
CA PHE A 167 -21.15 -11.51 -10.77
C PHE A 167 -21.63 -10.10 -11.14
N ASP A 168 -22.80 -9.73 -10.65
CA ASP A 168 -23.40 -8.40 -10.90
C ASP A 168 -22.61 -7.28 -10.22
N ARG A 169 -22.02 -7.58 -9.06
CA ARG A 169 -21.20 -6.65 -8.27
C ARG A 169 -19.99 -7.37 -7.69
N VAL A 170 -18.83 -6.74 -7.80
CA VAL A 170 -17.58 -7.14 -7.16
C VAL A 170 -16.99 -5.94 -6.45
N MET A 171 -16.62 -6.12 -5.20
CA MET A 171 -16.08 -5.07 -4.33
C MET A 171 -14.79 -5.55 -3.70
N LEU A 172 -13.80 -4.66 -3.57
CA LEU A 172 -12.68 -4.87 -2.69
C LEU A 172 -12.99 -4.22 -1.34
N TYR A 173 -13.05 -5.04 -0.33
CA TYR A 173 -13.38 -4.72 1.04
C TYR A 173 -12.12 -4.76 1.88
N ARG A 174 -11.67 -3.63 2.42
CA ARG A 174 -10.47 -3.51 3.26
C ARG A 174 -10.86 -3.43 4.73
N PHE A 175 -10.23 -4.20 5.60
CA PHE A 175 -10.42 -4.12 7.04
C PHE A 175 -9.58 -3.00 7.66
N ASP A 176 -10.15 -2.26 8.60
CA ASP A 176 -9.43 -1.39 9.52
C ASP A 176 -8.87 -2.17 10.73
N GLU A 177 -8.22 -1.48 11.68
CA GLU A 177 -7.66 -2.09 12.89
C GLU A 177 -8.73 -2.69 13.81
N GLU A 178 -9.95 -2.18 13.78
CA GLU A 178 -11.11 -2.66 14.53
C GLU A 178 -11.88 -3.74 13.76
N TYR A 179 -11.38 -4.16 12.58
CA TYR A 179 -12.03 -5.08 11.65
C TYR A 179 -13.36 -4.58 11.07
N ASN A 180 -13.64 -3.27 11.12
CA ASN A 180 -14.67 -2.72 10.23
C ASN A 180 -14.12 -2.73 8.80
N GLY A 181 -14.99 -2.90 7.83
CA GLY A 181 -14.55 -2.92 6.45
C GLY A 181 -15.00 -1.71 5.66
N GLU A 182 -14.14 -1.24 4.80
CA GLU A 182 -14.41 -0.18 3.82
C GLU A 182 -14.39 -0.75 2.41
N VAL A 183 -15.36 -0.39 1.58
CA VAL A 183 -15.33 -0.71 0.15
C VAL A 183 -14.40 0.28 -0.55
N VAL A 184 -13.19 -0.15 -0.89
CA VAL A 184 -12.14 0.70 -1.50
C VAL A 184 -12.15 0.67 -3.03
N ALA A 185 -12.79 -0.34 -3.63
CA ALA A 185 -13.04 -0.41 -5.07
C ALA A 185 -14.31 -1.20 -5.36
N GLU A 186 -14.99 -0.89 -6.45
CA GLU A 186 -16.23 -1.54 -6.84
C GLU A 186 -16.37 -1.60 -8.38
N SER A 187 -16.71 -2.79 -8.88
CA SER A 187 -17.18 -3.00 -10.26
C SER A 187 -18.59 -3.60 -10.21
N LYS A 188 -19.56 -2.98 -10.87
CA LYS A 188 -20.97 -3.39 -10.80
C LYS A 188 -21.70 -3.14 -12.11
N VAL A 189 -22.86 -3.73 -12.27
CA VAL A 189 -23.79 -3.38 -13.35
C VAL A 189 -24.44 -2.01 -13.08
N ASP A 190 -24.80 -1.29 -14.11
CA ASP A 190 -25.16 0.15 -14.03
C ASP A 190 -26.38 0.43 -13.17
N HIS A 191 -27.35 -0.47 -13.12
CA HIS A 191 -28.61 -0.27 -12.37
C HIS A 191 -28.50 -0.45 -10.85
N LEU A 192 -27.36 -0.93 -10.35
CA LEU A 192 -27.16 -1.12 -8.92
C LEU A 192 -26.63 0.15 -8.25
N ASN A 193 -27.06 0.43 -7.02
CA ASN A 193 -26.48 1.49 -6.19
C ASN A 193 -25.04 1.15 -5.84
N SER A 194 -24.19 2.18 -5.70
CA SER A 194 -22.79 2.00 -5.31
C SER A 194 -22.64 1.84 -3.80
N PHE A 195 -21.73 0.93 -3.42
CA PHE A 195 -21.24 0.78 -2.04
C PHE A 195 -19.83 1.35 -1.86
N LEU A 196 -19.25 1.94 -2.91
CA LEU A 196 -17.90 2.52 -2.86
C LEU A 196 -17.79 3.55 -1.72
N LYS A 197 -16.73 3.45 -0.93
CA LYS A 197 -16.48 4.26 0.27
C LYS A 197 -17.50 4.10 1.40
N GLN A 198 -18.30 3.03 1.37
CA GLN A 198 -19.15 2.68 2.49
C GLN A 198 -18.45 1.74 3.45
N HIS A 199 -18.73 1.92 4.72
CA HIS A 199 -18.21 1.09 5.81
C HIS A 199 -19.27 0.08 6.27
N PHE A 200 -18.78 -1.06 6.73
CA PHE A 200 -19.56 -2.14 7.30
C PHE A 200 -18.92 -2.57 8.61
N PRO A 201 -19.69 -2.76 9.68
CA PRO A 201 -19.12 -3.04 11.01
C PRO A 201 -18.52 -4.44 11.10
N GLU A 202 -17.58 -4.62 12.01
CA GLU A 202 -16.91 -5.89 12.35
C GLU A 202 -17.91 -7.03 12.56
N SER A 203 -19.08 -6.73 13.10
CA SER A 203 -20.14 -7.71 13.37
C SER A 203 -20.71 -8.41 12.13
N ASP A 204 -20.54 -7.84 10.93
CA ASP A 204 -21.01 -8.47 9.67
C ASP A 204 -20.11 -9.65 9.26
N ILE A 205 -18.84 -9.64 9.65
CA ILE A 205 -17.87 -10.70 9.42
C ILE A 205 -17.18 -11.05 10.75
N PRO A 206 -17.79 -11.87 11.59
CA PRO A 206 -17.30 -12.16 12.94
C PRO A 206 -15.97 -12.91 12.93
N ALA A 207 -15.25 -12.90 14.07
CA ALA A 207 -13.89 -13.41 14.19
C ALA A 207 -13.72 -14.87 13.73
N GLN A 208 -14.68 -15.76 14.03
CA GLN A 208 -14.61 -17.15 13.59
C GLN A 208 -14.73 -17.27 12.04
N ALA A 209 -15.50 -16.40 11.39
CA ALA A 209 -15.55 -16.37 9.94
C ALA A 209 -14.22 -15.88 9.34
N ARG A 210 -13.61 -14.84 9.95
CA ARG A 210 -12.29 -14.35 9.52
C ARG A 210 -11.22 -15.42 9.62
N GLN A 211 -11.24 -16.28 10.64
CA GLN A 211 -10.33 -17.42 10.78
C GLN A 211 -10.50 -18.44 9.63
N LEU A 212 -11.71 -18.68 9.17
CA LEU A 212 -11.94 -19.58 8.04
C LEU A 212 -11.50 -18.99 6.70
N TYR A 213 -11.58 -17.66 6.53
CA TYR A 213 -11.05 -16.97 5.36
C TYR A 213 -9.52 -17.08 5.24
N LEU A 214 -8.80 -17.25 6.35
CA LEU A 214 -7.37 -17.55 6.34
C LEU A 214 -7.06 -18.98 5.88
N ARG A 215 -7.96 -19.94 6.16
CA ARG A 215 -7.78 -21.35 5.76
C ARG A 215 -8.24 -21.64 4.34
N ASN A 216 -9.33 -21.03 3.92
CA ASN A 216 -9.93 -21.23 2.61
C ASN A 216 -10.06 -19.88 1.89
N ARG A 217 -9.23 -19.67 0.88
CA ARG A 217 -9.13 -18.37 0.19
C ARG A 217 -10.37 -18.00 -0.59
N VAL A 218 -11.08 -18.98 -1.15
CA VAL A 218 -12.30 -18.74 -1.93
C VAL A 218 -13.48 -19.40 -1.25
N ARG A 219 -14.49 -18.60 -0.97
CA ARG A 219 -15.74 -19.05 -0.39
C ARG A 219 -16.90 -18.70 -1.31
N THR A 220 -17.72 -19.69 -1.70
CA THR A 220 -18.88 -19.49 -2.56
C THR A 220 -20.18 -19.83 -1.85
N ILE A 221 -21.24 -19.12 -2.22
CA ILE A 221 -22.64 -19.39 -1.87
C ILE A 221 -23.39 -19.35 -3.19
N ALA A 222 -23.73 -20.53 -3.71
CA ALA A 222 -24.34 -20.64 -5.05
C ALA A 222 -25.80 -20.18 -5.08
N ASP A 223 -26.54 -20.45 -4.00
CA ASP A 223 -27.93 -20.03 -3.82
C ASP A 223 -28.23 -19.88 -2.33
N VAL A 224 -28.54 -18.66 -1.91
CA VAL A 224 -28.90 -18.32 -0.53
C VAL A 224 -30.19 -19.02 -0.07
N ASN A 225 -31.05 -19.41 -0.97
CA ASN A 225 -32.34 -20.06 -0.70
C ASN A 225 -32.29 -21.58 -0.83
N ALA A 226 -31.16 -22.13 -1.25
CA ALA A 226 -31.01 -23.57 -1.40
C ALA A 226 -31.11 -24.31 -0.06
N VAL A 227 -31.71 -25.48 -0.09
CA VAL A 227 -31.78 -26.34 1.09
C VAL A 227 -30.46 -27.12 1.20
N ALA A 228 -29.76 -26.94 2.31
CA ALA A 228 -28.50 -27.63 2.55
C ALA A 228 -28.70 -29.17 2.65
N SER A 229 -27.74 -29.91 2.12
CA SER A 229 -27.74 -31.38 2.16
C SER A 229 -26.99 -31.87 3.44
N PRO A 230 -27.60 -32.76 4.24
CA PRO A 230 -26.96 -33.33 5.42
C PRO A 230 -25.76 -34.22 5.07
N ILE A 231 -24.80 -34.28 5.98
CA ILE A 231 -23.68 -35.22 5.95
C ILE A 231 -24.04 -36.42 6.84
N VAL A 232 -23.88 -37.60 6.32
CA VAL A 232 -24.19 -38.87 7.04
C VAL A 232 -22.91 -39.71 7.22
N PRO A 233 -22.82 -40.46 8.32
CA PRO A 233 -23.77 -40.57 9.44
C PRO A 233 -23.71 -39.32 10.36
N ILE A 234 -24.86 -38.90 10.85
CA ILE A 234 -25.02 -37.67 11.68
C ILE A 234 -24.36 -37.79 13.06
N ALA A 235 -23.91 -38.99 13.43
CA ALA A 235 -23.50 -39.33 14.80
C ALA A 235 -22.20 -38.64 15.29
N SER A 236 -21.40 -38.05 14.41
CA SER A 236 -20.13 -37.42 14.77
C SER A 236 -19.96 -36.08 14.07
N PRO A 237 -19.73 -34.98 14.80
CA PRO A 237 -19.40 -33.70 14.20
C PRO A 237 -18.08 -33.78 13.44
N ILE A 238 -18.04 -33.24 12.23
CA ILE A 238 -16.86 -33.22 11.38
C ILE A 238 -16.51 -31.79 10.98
N ASP A 239 -15.25 -31.43 11.12
CA ASP A 239 -14.71 -30.17 10.60
C ASP A 239 -14.59 -30.26 9.08
N ILE A 240 -15.39 -29.46 8.40
CA ILE A 240 -15.36 -29.28 6.93
C ILE A 240 -14.98 -27.85 6.57
N GLY A 241 -14.21 -27.20 7.44
CA GLY A 241 -13.77 -25.81 7.25
C GLY A 241 -13.00 -25.55 5.96
N THR A 242 -12.29 -26.58 5.45
CA THR A 242 -11.54 -26.52 4.18
C THR A 242 -12.38 -26.87 2.95
N SER A 243 -13.59 -27.44 3.09
CA SER A 243 -14.48 -27.77 1.97
C SER A 243 -15.10 -26.52 1.35
N SER A 244 -15.06 -26.44 0.03
CA SER A 244 -15.73 -25.39 -0.76
C SER A 244 -17.26 -25.49 -0.69
N LEU A 245 -17.78 -26.71 -0.49
CA LEU A 245 -19.21 -27.01 -0.41
C LEU A 245 -19.80 -26.79 0.99
N ARG A 246 -19.00 -26.50 2.00
CA ARG A 246 -19.47 -26.25 3.37
C ARG A 246 -20.68 -25.32 3.39
N SER A 247 -21.76 -25.70 4.07
CA SER A 247 -22.93 -24.83 4.21
C SER A 247 -22.62 -23.58 5.05
N VAL A 248 -23.47 -22.62 4.97
CA VAL A 248 -23.28 -21.27 5.51
C VAL A 248 -24.14 -21.09 6.76
N SER A 249 -23.65 -20.30 7.71
CA SER A 249 -24.44 -19.91 8.88
C SER A 249 -25.82 -19.34 8.45
N PRO A 250 -26.92 -19.79 9.08
CA PRO A 250 -28.25 -19.26 8.80
C PRO A 250 -28.34 -17.72 8.99
N ILE A 251 -27.56 -17.17 9.92
CA ILE A 251 -27.48 -15.73 10.15
C ILE A 251 -26.90 -15.02 8.93
N HIS A 252 -25.83 -15.56 8.37
CA HIS A 252 -25.21 -14.97 7.20
C HIS A 252 -26.09 -15.11 5.94
N LEU A 253 -26.78 -16.23 5.80
CA LEU A 253 -27.78 -16.39 4.72
C LEU A 253 -28.90 -15.35 4.86
N GLN A 254 -29.37 -15.08 6.09
CA GLN A 254 -30.38 -14.04 6.34
C GLN A 254 -29.85 -12.65 6.05
N TYR A 255 -28.57 -12.38 6.36
CA TYR A 255 -27.89 -11.13 6.01
C TYR A 255 -27.90 -10.89 4.51
N LEU A 256 -27.51 -11.88 3.71
CA LEU A 256 -27.51 -11.80 2.24
C LEU A 256 -28.94 -11.61 1.67
N ARG A 257 -29.94 -12.32 2.23
CA ARG A 257 -31.35 -12.11 1.85
C ARG A 257 -31.80 -10.69 2.11
N ASN A 258 -31.42 -10.11 3.25
CA ASN A 258 -31.74 -8.72 3.60
C ASN A 258 -31.11 -7.72 2.63
N MET A 259 -29.92 -8.05 2.06
CA MET A 259 -29.27 -7.28 0.99
C MET A 259 -29.88 -7.54 -0.41
N GLY A 260 -30.82 -8.48 -0.53
CA GLY A 260 -31.35 -8.92 -1.82
C GLY A 260 -30.39 -9.77 -2.65
N VAL A 261 -29.28 -10.23 -2.07
CA VAL A 261 -28.27 -11.06 -2.72
C VAL A 261 -28.70 -12.51 -2.71
N GLN A 262 -28.66 -13.17 -3.87
CA GLN A 262 -29.04 -14.58 -4.01
C GLN A 262 -27.83 -15.52 -4.15
N ALA A 263 -26.71 -15.03 -4.67
CA ALA A 263 -25.45 -15.77 -4.67
C ALA A 263 -24.29 -14.85 -4.30
N SER A 264 -23.28 -15.41 -3.65
CA SER A 264 -22.11 -14.65 -3.18
C SER A 264 -20.84 -15.46 -3.33
N MET A 265 -19.74 -14.76 -3.55
CA MET A 265 -18.38 -15.32 -3.48
C MET A 265 -17.48 -14.34 -2.76
N SER A 266 -16.56 -14.86 -1.97
CA SER A 266 -15.52 -14.05 -1.31
C SER A 266 -14.15 -14.65 -1.59
N ILE A 267 -13.18 -13.79 -1.91
CA ILE A 267 -11.79 -14.15 -2.13
C ILE A 267 -10.96 -13.42 -1.09
N SER A 268 -10.16 -14.16 -0.34
CA SER A 268 -9.34 -13.62 0.75
C SER A 268 -8.11 -12.90 0.23
N ILE A 269 -7.90 -11.68 0.68
CA ILE A 269 -6.66 -10.92 0.51
C ILE A 269 -5.87 -11.02 1.82
N ILE A 270 -4.75 -11.73 1.76
CA ILE A 270 -3.93 -12.05 2.95
C ILE A 270 -2.57 -11.39 2.80
N VAL A 271 -2.26 -10.48 3.71
CA VAL A 271 -0.98 -9.76 3.76
C VAL A 271 -0.30 -10.08 5.08
N GLU A 272 0.95 -10.53 5.03
CA GLU A 272 1.75 -10.92 6.22
C GLU A 272 1.04 -11.88 7.18
N GLY A 273 0.26 -12.82 6.62
CA GLY A 273 -0.48 -13.82 7.41
C GLY A 273 -1.76 -13.28 8.07
N ARG A 274 -2.14 -12.02 7.83
CA ARG A 274 -3.37 -11.39 8.31
C ARG A 274 -4.38 -11.23 7.20
N LEU A 275 -5.64 -11.36 7.52
CA LEU A 275 -6.72 -11.04 6.61
C LEU A 275 -6.80 -9.51 6.44
N TRP A 276 -6.21 -9.01 5.37
CA TRP A 276 -6.16 -7.59 5.02
C TRP A 276 -7.50 -7.11 4.48
N GLY A 277 -8.19 -7.98 3.71
CA GLY A 277 -9.44 -7.64 3.08
C GLY A 277 -10.06 -8.83 2.36
N LEU A 278 -11.16 -8.57 1.66
CA LEU A 278 -11.88 -9.53 0.84
C LEU A 278 -12.24 -8.91 -0.52
N ILE A 279 -12.14 -9.69 -1.59
CA ILE A 279 -12.89 -9.38 -2.79
C ILE A 279 -14.26 -10.07 -2.63
N ALA A 280 -15.29 -9.27 -2.41
CA ALA A 280 -16.67 -9.72 -2.17
C ALA A 280 -17.50 -9.57 -3.44
N CYS A 281 -18.10 -10.67 -3.88
CA CYS A 281 -18.89 -10.76 -5.10
C CYS A 281 -20.35 -11.05 -4.75
N HIS A 282 -21.28 -10.29 -5.32
CA HIS A 282 -22.72 -10.43 -5.13
C HIS A 282 -23.44 -10.62 -6.46
N HIS A 283 -24.40 -11.55 -6.49
CA HIS A 283 -25.28 -11.78 -7.62
C HIS A 283 -26.74 -11.82 -7.17
N TYR A 284 -27.63 -11.30 -7.98
CA TYR A 284 -29.03 -11.12 -7.62
C TYR A 284 -29.92 -12.26 -8.19
N ALA A 285 -29.29 -13.33 -8.66
CA ALA A 285 -29.89 -14.62 -9.00
C ALA A 285 -28.99 -15.74 -8.47
N PRO A 286 -29.46 -16.99 -8.35
CA PRO A 286 -28.58 -18.13 -8.10
C PRO A 286 -27.45 -18.22 -9.13
N HIS A 287 -26.23 -18.44 -8.67
CA HIS A 287 -25.04 -18.43 -9.53
C HIS A 287 -24.01 -19.44 -9.06
N VAL A 288 -23.75 -20.46 -9.87
CA VAL A 288 -22.70 -21.45 -9.61
C VAL A 288 -21.44 -21.06 -10.37
N VAL A 289 -20.36 -20.84 -9.66
CA VAL A 289 -19.06 -20.53 -10.26
C VAL A 289 -18.33 -21.83 -10.56
N PRO A 290 -17.87 -22.08 -11.78
CA PRO A 290 -17.09 -23.26 -12.13
C PRO A 290 -15.80 -23.38 -11.33
N VAL A 291 -15.34 -24.61 -11.06
CA VAL A 291 -14.16 -24.86 -10.22
C VAL A 291 -12.90 -24.21 -10.81
N ASN A 292 -12.69 -24.28 -12.11
CA ASN A 292 -11.59 -23.64 -12.81
C ASN A 292 -11.58 -22.10 -12.63
N VAL A 293 -12.76 -21.48 -12.57
CA VAL A 293 -12.89 -20.04 -12.31
C VAL A 293 -12.58 -19.73 -10.84
N LYS A 294 -13.03 -20.59 -9.89
CA LYS A 294 -12.68 -20.47 -8.47
C LYS A 294 -11.17 -20.52 -8.27
N GLU A 295 -10.46 -21.42 -8.93
CA GLU A 295 -9.00 -21.51 -8.90
C GLU A 295 -8.34 -20.28 -9.50
N ALA A 296 -8.84 -19.78 -10.62
CA ALA A 296 -8.32 -18.57 -11.24
C ALA A 296 -8.41 -17.35 -10.32
N VAL A 297 -9.57 -17.15 -9.68
CA VAL A 297 -9.75 -16.02 -8.77
C VAL A 297 -9.02 -16.23 -7.44
N SER A 298 -8.77 -17.46 -7.01
CA SER A 298 -7.89 -17.79 -5.89
C SER A 298 -6.47 -17.32 -6.18
N TYR A 299 -5.95 -17.67 -7.35
CA TYR A 299 -4.65 -17.23 -7.83
C TYR A 299 -4.57 -15.70 -7.97
N LEU A 300 -5.62 -15.08 -8.51
CA LEU A 300 -5.74 -13.63 -8.58
C LEU A 300 -5.65 -12.99 -7.19
N GLY A 301 -6.36 -13.53 -6.20
CA GLY A 301 -6.32 -13.09 -4.82
C GLY A 301 -4.91 -13.18 -4.20
N MET A 302 -4.14 -14.22 -4.55
CA MET A 302 -2.73 -14.33 -4.12
C MET A 302 -1.87 -13.23 -4.73
N ILE A 303 -2.02 -12.98 -6.03
CA ILE A 303 -1.26 -11.93 -6.72
C ILE A 303 -1.61 -10.55 -6.17
N VAL A 304 -2.90 -10.25 -5.99
CA VAL A 304 -3.35 -8.99 -5.39
C VAL A 304 -2.78 -8.83 -3.99
N SER A 305 -2.82 -9.89 -3.16
CA SER A 305 -2.21 -9.89 -1.82
C SER A 305 -0.71 -9.55 -1.84
N TYR A 306 0.02 -10.19 -2.76
CA TYR A 306 1.45 -9.93 -2.94
C TYR A 306 1.74 -8.50 -3.41
N LEU A 307 0.96 -7.99 -4.37
CA LEU A 307 1.14 -6.64 -4.89
C LEU A 307 0.80 -5.57 -3.86
N ILE A 308 -0.26 -5.76 -3.07
CA ILE A 308 -0.61 -4.90 -1.94
C ILE A 308 0.55 -4.85 -0.96
N ASN A 309 1.04 -5.99 -0.50
CA ASN A 309 2.18 -6.07 0.42
C ASN A 309 3.40 -5.34 -0.13
N THR A 310 3.73 -5.59 -1.39
CA THR A 310 4.90 -4.95 -2.04
C THR A 310 4.76 -3.44 -2.13
N LYS A 311 3.57 -2.94 -2.46
CA LYS A 311 3.29 -1.50 -2.59
C LYS A 311 3.27 -0.82 -1.22
N GLU A 312 2.60 -1.41 -0.21
CA GLU A 312 2.59 -0.89 1.16
C GLU A 312 3.99 -0.83 1.75
N GLN A 313 4.78 -1.90 1.61
CA GLN A 313 6.19 -1.90 2.04
C GLN A 313 7.03 -0.86 1.30
N SER A 314 6.80 -0.68 0.00
CA SER A 314 7.51 0.33 -0.77
C SER A 314 7.16 1.74 -0.30
N GLN A 315 5.89 2.03 -0.06
CA GLN A 315 5.42 3.32 0.46
C GLN A 315 5.99 3.58 1.87
N GLN A 316 5.96 2.56 2.72
CA GLN A 316 6.52 2.67 4.07
C GLN A 316 8.03 2.94 4.04
N ARG A 317 8.79 2.29 3.14
CA ARG A 317 10.23 2.55 2.97
C ARG A 317 10.51 3.98 2.52
N ILE A 318 9.69 4.52 1.61
CA ILE A 318 9.81 5.90 1.16
C ILE A 318 9.55 6.84 2.33
N GLN A 319 8.48 6.63 3.07
CA GLN A 319 8.14 7.42 4.25
C GLN A 319 9.27 7.40 5.30
N ILE A 320 9.83 6.21 5.60
CA ILE A 320 10.98 6.06 6.49
C ILE A 320 12.18 6.86 5.99
N ALA A 321 12.50 6.77 4.70
CA ALA A 321 13.63 7.49 4.12
C ALA A 321 13.44 9.02 4.19
N ASP A 322 12.24 9.50 3.92
CA ASP A 322 11.90 10.92 4.01
C ASP A 322 12.02 11.43 5.45
N LEU A 323 11.47 10.71 6.41
CA LEU A 323 11.57 11.08 7.83
C LEU A 323 13.01 10.98 8.35
N GLN A 324 13.79 9.99 7.92
CA GLN A 324 15.23 9.90 8.22
C GLN A 324 16.02 11.07 7.64
N SER A 325 15.67 11.50 6.42
CA SER A 325 16.28 12.68 5.80
C SER A 325 15.97 13.95 6.59
N LEU A 326 14.74 14.13 7.05
CA LEU A 326 14.35 15.24 7.93
C LEU A 326 15.12 15.20 9.25
N LEU A 327 15.24 14.03 9.86
CA LEU A 327 15.99 13.84 11.11
C LEU A 327 17.48 14.16 10.93
N ALA A 328 18.07 13.72 9.83
CA ALA A 328 19.46 14.03 9.50
C ALA A 328 19.70 15.55 9.30
N LYS A 329 18.75 16.21 8.62
CA LYS A 329 18.76 17.67 8.46
C LYS A 329 18.72 18.39 9.81
N LEU A 330 17.78 17.99 10.68
CA LEU A 330 17.66 18.53 12.04
C LEU A 330 18.93 18.30 12.86
N THR A 331 19.47 17.09 12.79
CA THR A 331 20.72 16.72 13.49
C THR A 331 21.87 17.61 13.06
N SER A 332 22.03 17.82 11.76
CA SER A 332 23.06 18.69 11.21
C SER A 332 22.89 20.14 11.65
N GLN A 333 21.65 20.62 11.64
CA GLN A 333 21.35 22.00 12.03
C GLN A 333 21.58 22.23 13.54
N ILE A 334 21.13 21.30 14.38
CA ILE A 334 21.32 21.37 15.84
C ILE A 334 22.82 21.29 16.21
N ALA A 335 23.58 20.42 15.50
CA ALA A 335 25.01 20.27 15.76
C ALA A 335 25.81 21.51 15.41
N ASN A 336 25.32 22.38 14.54
CA ASN A 336 25.96 23.62 14.12
C ASN A 336 25.63 24.81 15.05
N GLU A 337 24.68 24.66 15.96
CA GLU A 337 24.26 25.72 16.86
C GLU A 337 24.79 25.49 18.27
N GLU A 338 25.06 26.60 18.99
CA GLU A 338 25.47 26.51 20.40
C GLU A 338 24.32 26.06 21.31
N ASP A 339 23.08 26.37 20.92
CA ASP A 339 21.88 25.99 21.61
C ASP A 339 20.96 25.21 20.67
N PHE A 340 20.56 24.00 21.11
CA PHE A 340 19.68 23.15 20.33
C PHE A 340 18.33 23.79 20.07
N LEU A 341 17.82 24.65 20.95
CA LEU A 341 16.58 25.39 20.73
C LEU A 341 16.67 26.33 19.52
N VAL A 342 17.84 26.97 19.33
CA VAL A 342 18.08 27.82 18.16
C VAL A 342 18.06 26.99 16.88
N GLY A 343 18.65 25.79 16.91
CA GLY A 343 18.62 24.85 15.78
C GLY A 343 17.23 24.39 15.49
N LEU A 344 16.44 24.02 16.51
CA LEU A 344 15.03 23.60 16.34
C LEU A 344 14.18 24.74 15.78
N ARG A 345 14.37 25.97 16.25
CA ARG A 345 13.62 27.15 15.80
C ARG A 345 13.83 27.42 14.30
N LYS A 346 15.05 27.29 13.82
CA LYS A 346 15.38 27.49 12.40
C LYS A 346 14.72 26.44 11.49
N GLU A 347 14.48 25.24 12.02
CA GLU A 347 13.92 24.10 11.29
C GLU A 347 12.58 23.64 11.86
N ILE A 348 11.81 24.56 12.44
CA ILE A 348 10.55 24.20 13.11
C ILE A 348 9.53 23.50 12.19
N SER A 349 9.51 23.87 10.92
CA SER A 349 8.70 23.18 9.91
C SER A 349 9.09 21.71 9.76
N SER A 350 10.39 21.41 9.82
CA SER A 350 10.90 20.04 9.80
C SER A 350 10.52 19.27 11.08
N VAL A 351 10.56 19.93 12.25
CA VAL A 351 10.11 19.34 13.54
C VAL A 351 8.62 19.01 13.49
N MET A 352 7.79 19.89 12.94
CA MET A 352 6.36 19.64 12.77
C MET A 352 6.11 18.51 11.76
N SER A 353 6.86 18.49 10.67
CA SER A 353 6.73 17.48 9.61
C SER A 353 7.16 16.08 10.05
N LEU A 354 8.09 15.94 11.00
CA LEU A 354 8.48 14.64 11.58
C LEU A 354 7.28 13.86 12.11
N MET A 355 6.32 14.56 12.68
CA MET A 355 5.13 14.00 13.29
C MET A 355 3.86 14.38 12.51
N ASN A 356 3.98 14.86 11.29
CA ASN A 356 2.84 15.34 10.50
C ASN A 356 1.85 16.17 11.34
N ALA A 357 2.37 17.06 12.19
CA ALA A 357 1.62 17.85 13.14
C ALA A 357 1.41 19.27 12.61
N GLN A 358 0.31 19.90 13.03
CA GLN A 358 0.01 21.30 12.69
C GLN A 358 0.42 22.29 13.76
N GLY A 359 0.70 21.80 14.97
CA GLY A 359 1.23 22.60 16.06
C GLY A 359 2.30 21.83 16.82
N VAL A 360 3.25 22.56 17.39
CA VAL A 360 4.27 22.00 18.28
C VAL A 360 4.55 22.97 19.43
N VAL A 361 4.72 22.40 20.60
CA VAL A 361 5.11 23.10 21.82
C VAL A 361 6.43 22.50 22.29
N ILE A 362 7.43 23.36 22.53
CA ILE A 362 8.73 22.96 23.04
C ILE A 362 8.92 23.71 24.38
N LYS A 363 9.05 22.97 25.45
CA LYS A 363 9.32 23.53 26.78
C LYS A 363 10.68 23.07 27.29
N VAL A 364 11.54 24.00 27.60
CA VAL A 364 12.89 23.77 28.13
C VAL A 364 13.26 24.92 29.07
N ASP A 365 13.88 24.63 30.19
CA ASP A 365 14.31 25.63 31.20
C ASP A 365 13.18 26.60 31.61
N SER A 366 11.97 26.08 31.82
CA SER A 366 10.76 26.86 32.16
C SER A 366 10.29 27.85 31.07
N GLN A 367 10.91 27.86 29.89
CA GLN A 367 10.46 28.64 28.72
C GLN A 367 9.69 27.75 27.76
N SER A 368 8.52 28.23 27.38
CA SER A 368 7.69 27.55 26.39
C SER A 368 7.72 28.29 25.06
N GLU A 369 8.08 27.58 24.00
CA GLU A 369 7.99 28.05 22.61
C GLU A 369 6.84 27.33 21.91
N ILE A 370 6.00 28.08 21.23
CA ILE A 370 4.75 27.59 20.65
C ILE A 370 4.73 27.94 19.16
N TYR A 371 4.46 26.94 18.30
CA TYR A 371 4.49 27.13 16.86
C TYR A 371 3.29 26.44 16.19
N GLY A 372 2.83 27.04 15.10
CA GLY A 372 1.74 26.50 14.29
C GLY A 372 0.35 26.67 14.94
N ASN A 373 -0.55 25.74 14.66
CA ASN A 373 -1.92 25.76 15.16
C ASN A 373 -1.99 25.12 16.55
N THR A 374 -2.13 25.95 17.58
CA THR A 374 -2.12 25.55 18.98
C THR A 374 -3.25 26.23 19.76
N PRO A 375 -3.74 25.62 20.85
CA PRO A 375 -4.69 26.26 21.74
C PRO A 375 -4.02 27.32 22.61
N PRO A 376 -4.77 28.18 23.32
CA PRO A 376 -4.22 29.11 24.31
C PRO A 376 -3.36 28.44 25.38
N CYS A 377 -2.36 29.14 25.92
CA CYS A 377 -1.36 28.61 26.87
C CYS A 377 -1.98 27.85 28.06
N GLU A 378 -3.08 28.36 28.63
CA GLU A 378 -3.80 27.70 29.73
C GLU A 378 -4.23 26.24 29.40
N TRP A 379 -4.54 25.98 28.14
CA TRP A 379 -4.88 24.65 27.68
C TRP A 379 -3.65 23.79 27.40
N ILE A 380 -2.58 24.41 26.95
CA ILE A 380 -1.29 23.72 26.72
C ILE A 380 -0.79 23.12 28.04
N ASP A 381 -0.83 23.90 29.12
CA ASP A 381 -0.41 23.43 30.45
C ASP A 381 -1.30 22.28 30.93
N LYS A 382 -2.63 22.38 30.77
CA LYS A 382 -3.56 21.30 31.13
C LYS A 382 -3.33 20.03 30.33
N ILE A 383 -3.04 20.14 29.02
CA ILE A 383 -2.73 19.00 28.17
C ILE A 383 -1.43 18.36 28.64
N ALA A 384 -0.40 19.18 28.89
CA ALA A 384 0.90 18.70 29.35
C ALA A 384 0.80 17.96 30.69
N GLU A 385 0.07 18.53 31.68
CA GLU A 385 -0.19 17.86 32.97
C GLU A 385 -0.94 16.53 32.81
N TRP A 386 -1.91 16.47 31.90
CA TRP A 386 -2.67 15.27 31.60
C TRP A 386 -1.79 14.20 30.95
N ALA A 387 -1.08 14.57 29.91
CA ALA A 387 -0.20 13.70 29.17
C ALA A 387 0.91 13.13 30.06
N GLN A 388 1.46 13.95 30.93
CA GLN A 388 2.47 13.61 31.91
C GLN A 388 2.00 12.55 32.93
N LYS A 389 0.78 12.69 33.46
CA LYS A 389 0.19 11.68 34.37
C LYS A 389 0.01 10.34 33.66
N LYS A 390 -0.24 10.35 32.36
CA LYS A 390 -0.38 9.15 31.54
C LYS A 390 0.96 8.52 31.15
N SER A 391 1.97 9.35 30.93
CA SER A 391 3.32 8.92 30.51
C SER A 391 4.22 8.44 31.67
N ALA A 392 3.74 8.39 32.89
CA ALA A 392 4.56 8.11 34.10
C ALA A 392 5.38 6.81 34.04
N VAL A 393 5.10 5.90 33.11
CA VAL A 393 5.82 4.63 32.93
C VAL A 393 6.70 4.61 31.68
N THR A 394 6.28 5.30 30.59
CA THR A 394 6.86 5.15 29.23
C THR A 394 7.67 6.35 28.75
N SER A 395 7.69 7.47 29.49
CA SER A 395 8.30 8.73 29.09
C SER A 395 7.71 9.42 27.85
N ASP A 396 6.71 8.82 27.21
CA ASP A 396 5.92 9.37 26.11
C ASP A 396 4.46 8.99 26.29
N TYR A 397 3.59 9.77 25.70
CA TYR A 397 2.16 9.52 25.65
C TYR A 397 1.59 10.05 24.33
N HIS A 398 0.73 9.27 23.71
CA HIS A 398 0.04 9.72 22.52
C HIS A 398 -1.44 9.30 22.55
N THR A 399 -2.24 10.15 21.95
CA THR A 399 -3.66 9.88 21.68
C THR A 399 -4.09 10.62 20.42
N ASN A 400 -5.03 10.07 19.68
CA ASN A 400 -5.70 10.76 18.58
C ASN A 400 -7.13 11.18 18.95
N GLN A 401 -7.54 11.01 20.22
CA GLN A 401 -8.90 11.21 20.69
C GLN A 401 -8.95 11.86 22.09
N LEU A 402 -8.14 12.89 22.30
CA LEU A 402 -7.96 13.57 23.58
C LEU A 402 -9.28 13.96 24.27
N ALA A 403 -10.23 14.52 23.50
CA ALA A 403 -11.53 14.97 24.03
C ALA A 403 -12.49 13.80 24.35
N LEU A 404 -12.24 12.60 23.83
CA LEU A 404 -12.99 11.39 24.20
C LEU A 404 -12.42 10.72 25.44
N GLU A 405 -11.11 10.86 25.67
CA GLU A 405 -10.46 10.36 26.90
C GLU A 405 -10.74 11.26 28.11
N ASN A 406 -10.95 12.57 27.88
CA ASN A 406 -11.27 13.52 28.92
C ASN A 406 -12.12 14.67 28.36
N ASP A 407 -13.37 14.73 28.81
CA ASP A 407 -14.38 15.70 28.40
C ASP A 407 -13.98 17.18 28.60
N VAL A 408 -13.03 17.44 29.49
CA VAL A 408 -12.48 18.79 29.74
C VAL A 408 -11.90 19.38 28.46
N PHE A 409 -11.37 18.58 27.54
CA PHE A 409 -10.74 19.04 26.31
C PHE A 409 -11.70 19.23 25.12
N LYS A 410 -12.99 18.95 25.28
CA LYS A 410 -13.99 19.15 24.20
C LYS A 410 -14.00 20.57 23.61
N PRO A 411 -13.86 21.66 24.40
CA PRO A 411 -13.90 23.02 23.86
C PRO A 411 -12.78 23.32 22.86
N ILE A 412 -11.65 22.63 22.95
CA ILE A 412 -10.45 22.86 22.11
C ILE A 412 -10.30 21.81 21.00
N SER A 413 -11.20 20.86 20.89
CA SER A 413 -11.05 19.70 19.98
C SER A 413 -10.80 20.09 18.53
N LYS A 414 -11.38 21.20 18.06
CA LYS A 414 -11.15 21.70 16.68
C LYS A 414 -9.68 22.04 16.41
N VAL A 415 -8.94 22.44 17.45
CA VAL A 415 -7.53 22.82 17.36
C VAL A 415 -6.65 21.65 17.77
N VAL A 416 -7.08 20.86 18.79
CA VAL A 416 -6.32 19.72 19.32
C VAL A 416 -7.24 18.57 19.64
N SER A 417 -7.16 17.52 18.85
CA SER A 417 -7.77 16.22 19.11
C SER A 417 -6.71 15.11 19.23
N GLY A 418 -5.55 15.30 18.58
CA GLY A 418 -4.40 14.41 18.70
C GLY A 418 -3.24 15.07 19.41
N VAL A 419 -2.61 14.34 20.31
CA VAL A 419 -1.45 14.77 21.08
C VAL A 419 -0.38 13.67 21.04
N TYR A 420 0.86 14.04 20.74
CA TYR A 420 2.02 13.23 21.05
C TYR A 420 2.91 14.03 22.01
N PHE A 421 3.06 13.54 23.22
CA PHE A 421 3.84 14.16 24.30
C PHE A 421 5.11 13.36 24.52
N LEU A 422 6.25 14.01 24.43
CA LEU A 422 7.58 13.45 24.59
C LEU A 422 8.31 14.16 25.72
N SER A 423 8.48 13.51 26.86
CA SER A 423 9.27 14.05 27.97
C SER A 423 10.76 13.95 27.67
N LEU A 424 11.48 15.04 27.88
CA LEU A 424 12.93 15.13 27.74
C LEU A 424 13.65 14.99 29.09
N SER A 425 12.96 15.24 30.21
CA SER A 425 13.52 15.09 31.56
C SER A 425 12.58 14.31 32.48
N GLN A 426 13.13 13.76 33.56
CA GLN A 426 12.33 13.08 34.60
C GLN A 426 11.55 14.06 35.49
N GLU A 427 11.98 15.31 35.59
CA GLU A 427 11.40 16.32 36.47
C GLU A 427 10.33 17.17 35.81
N LEU A 428 9.91 16.83 34.56
CA LEU A 428 8.69 17.31 33.92
C LEU A 428 8.68 18.78 33.44
N ASP A 429 9.78 19.46 33.52
CA ASP A 429 9.90 20.83 33.05
C ASP A 429 10.32 20.94 31.58
N GLU A 430 10.73 19.80 30.99
CA GLU A 430 11.23 19.73 29.61
C GLU A 430 10.48 18.70 28.79
N TYR A 431 9.81 19.17 27.74
CA TYR A 431 9.07 18.29 26.83
C TYR A 431 8.93 18.90 25.44
N ILE A 432 8.63 18.02 24.48
CA ILE A 432 8.13 18.41 23.17
C ILE A 432 6.74 17.78 23.00
N MET A 433 5.78 18.58 22.55
CA MET A 433 4.41 18.14 22.35
C MET A 433 3.95 18.52 20.96
N TRP A 434 3.59 17.52 20.14
CA TRP A 434 3.00 17.72 18.84
C TRP A 434 1.49 17.64 18.92
N LEU A 435 0.83 18.53 18.17
CA LEU A 435 -0.61 18.73 18.22
C LEU A 435 -1.22 18.54 16.82
N ARG A 436 -2.27 17.75 16.75
CA ARG A 436 -3.07 17.56 15.55
C ARG A 436 -4.51 18.03 15.78
N PRO A 437 -5.12 18.78 14.85
CA PRO A 437 -6.49 19.19 14.94
C PRO A 437 -7.46 18.03 14.75
N GLU A 438 -8.73 18.30 15.09
CA GLU A 438 -9.84 17.42 14.74
C GLU A 438 -9.91 17.24 13.21
N VAL A 439 -10.07 16.00 12.79
CA VAL A 439 -10.47 15.65 11.43
C VAL A 439 -11.92 15.22 11.48
N ILE A 440 -12.80 16.07 10.93
CA ILE A 440 -14.21 15.71 10.81
C ILE A 440 -14.32 14.78 9.61
N GLU A 441 -14.50 13.51 9.90
CA GLU A 441 -14.72 12.48 8.90
C GLU A 441 -16.19 12.09 8.88
N THR A 442 -16.82 12.14 7.72
CA THR A 442 -18.15 11.56 7.54
C THR A 442 -17.96 10.12 7.10
N LYS A 443 -18.10 9.19 8.04
CA LYS A 443 -18.15 7.77 7.71
C LYS A 443 -19.50 7.41 7.11
N ASN A 444 -19.48 6.91 5.92
CA ASN A 444 -20.65 6.41 5.22
C ASN A 444 -20.82 4.92 5.55
N TRP A 445 -21.83 4.58 6.32
CA TRP A 445 -22.10 3.19 6.65
C TRP A 445 -23.16 2.61 5.71
N GLY A 446 -22.97 1.38 5.27
CA GLY A 446 -24.00 0.60 4.59
C GLY A 446 -25.07 0.13 5.58
N GLY A 447 -25.91 1.08 6.08
CA GLY A 447 -26.87 0.91 7.17
C GLY A 447 -26.30 1.24 8.54
N LYS A 448 -27.18 1.53 9.51
CA LYS A 448 -26.77 1.88 10.88
C LYS A 448 -25.97 0.73 11.52
N PRO A 449 -24.78 0.97 12.09
CA PRO A 449 -23.90 -0.08 12.61
C PRO A 449 -24.34 -0.62 13.99
N GLU A 450 -25.64 -0.86 14.16
CA GLU A 450 -26.20 -1.39 15.41
C GLU A 450 -26.58 -2.86 15.23
N LYS A 451 -26.31 -3.66 16.26
CA LYS A 451 -26.78 -5.05 16.34
C LYS A 451 -28.28 -5.05 16.66
N ILE A 452 -29.07 -5.72 15.82
CA ILE A 452 -30.51 -5.84 16.03
C ILE A 452 -30.76 -7.03 16.96
N ILE A 453 -31.38 -6.77 18.11
CA ILE A 453 -31.78 -7.79 19.06
C ILE A 453 -33.29 -7.99 18.89
N GLU A 454 -33.69 -9.21 18.56
CA GLU A 454 -35.09 -9.59 18.49
C GLU A 454 -35.45 -10.41 19.76
N PHE A 455 -36.43 -9.92 20.50
CA PHE A 455 -36.95 -10.62 21.69
C PHE A 455 -37.95 -11.66 21.21
N GLN A 456 -37.76 -12.90 21.61
CA GLN A 456 -38.68 -13.99 21.29
C GLN A 456 -39.76 -14.09 22.42
N ASP A 457 -40.90 -14.70 22.09
CA ASP A 457 -42.03 -14.86 23.03
C ASP A 457 -41.66 -15.72 24.27
N ASP A 458 -40.57 -16.50 24.18
CA ASP A 458 -40.04 -17.32 25.29
C ASP A 458 -39.08 -16.53 26.22
N GLY A 459 -38.89 -15.22 25.97
CA GLY A 459 -37.97 -14.37 26.73
C GLY A 459 -36.51 -14.49 26.30
N SER A 460 -36.18 -15.32 25.31
CA SER A 460 -34.83 -15.42 24.77
C SER A 460 -34.51 -14.26 23.80
N HIS A 461 -33.25 -13.93 23.68
CA HIS A 461 -32.77 -12.88 22.78
C HIS A 461 -32.08 -13.52 21.60
N ARG A 462 -32.46 -13.15 20.37
CA ARG A 462 -31.81 -13.61 19.16
C ARG A 462 -31.14 -12.47 18.46
N LEU A 463 -29.89 -12.68 18.07
CA LEU A 463 -29.17 -11.74 17.23
C LEU A 463 -29.68 -11.86 15.79
N MET A 464 -30.16 -10.75 15.22
CA MET A 464 -30.59 -10.69 13.84
C MET A 464 -29.63 -9.83 13.02
N PRO A 465 -29.35 -10.23 11.77
CA PRO A 465 -28.57 -9.37 10.88
C PRO A 465 -29.36 -8.11 10.55
N ARG A 466 -28.64 -7.06 10.18
CA ARG A 466 -29.23 -5.76 9.81
C ARG A 466 -30.28 -5.94 8.69
N LYS A 467 -31.35 -5.17 8.80
CA LYS A 467 -32.48 -5.21 7.81
C LYS A 467 -32.35 -4.11 6.74
N SER A 468 -31.57 -3.05 6.99
CA SER A 468 -31.36 -1.95 6.05
C SER A 468 -29.89 -1.76 5.76
N PHE A 469 -29.58 -1.54 4.49
CA PHE A 469 -28.27 -1.21 3.94
C PHE A 469 -28.28 0.15 3.23
N GLU A 470 -29.27 0.97 3.53
CA GLU A 470 -29.32 2.34 3.08
C GLU A 470 -28.21 3.15 3.72
N LEU A 471 -27.67 4.09 2.95
CA LEU A 471 -26.58 4.95 3.40
C LEU A 471 -26.91 5.65 4.70
N TRP A 472 -26.16 5.38 5.76
CA TRP A 472 -26.23 6.06 7.03
C TRP A 472 -24.91 6.80 7.27
N GLN A 473 -24.99 8.09 7.60
CA GLN A 473 -23.82 8.93 7.77
C GLN A 473 -23.52 9.15 9.24
N GLU A 474 -22.32 8.83 9.64
CA GLU A 474 -21.77 9.12 10.95
C GLU A 474 -20.72 10.22 10.84
N ASN A 475 -20.93 11.30 11.56
CA ASN A 475 -19.91 12.32 11.72
C ASN A 475 -19.01 11.95 12.88
N VAL A 476 -17.86 11.38 12.59
CA VAL A 476 -16.82 11.12 13.57
C VAL A 476 -16.20 12.45 13.98
N ARG A 477 -16.32 12.78 15.26
CA ARG A 477 -15.80 14.00 15.86
C ARG A 477 -14.81 13.68 16.97
N TYR A 478 -14.06 14.69 17.37
CA TYR A 478 -13.11 14.61 18.48
C TYR A 478 -11.93 13.66 18.24
N LYS A 479 -11.68 13.29 16.98
CA LYS A 479 -10.51 12.47 16.58
C LYS A 479 -9.63 13.25 15.62
N SER A 480 -8.33 13.06 15.74
CA SER A 480 -7.33 13.48 14.74
C SER A 480 -6.94 12.33 13.83
N LEU A 481 -6.04 12.58 12.88
CA LEU A 481 -5.30 11.51 12.21
C LEU A 481 -4.58 10.64 13.24
N LEU A 482 -4.56 9.33 13.01
CA LEU A 482 -3.80 8.39 13.83
C LEU A 482 -2.30 8.71 13.77
N TRP A 483 -1.59 8.44 14.86
CA TRP A 483 -0.13 8.48 14.89
C TRP A 483 0.39 7.19 14.25
N ASP A 484 1.11 7.34 13.14
CA ASP A 484 1.71 6.20 12.45
C ASP A 484 2.86 5.61 13.29
N LYS A 485 3.03 4.30 13.25
CA LYS A 485 4.13 3.62 13.94
C LYS A 485 5.50 4.17 13.53
N VAL A 486 5.68 4.49 12.25
CA VAL A 486 6.92 5.08 11.74
C VAL A 486 7.17 6.47 12.34
N GLU A 487 6.11 7.28 12.49
CA GLU A 487 6.20 8.59 13.14
C GLU A 487 6.59 8.44 14.63
N LEU A 488 5.98 7.46 15.32
CA LEU A 488 6.29 7.17 16.72
C LEU A 488 7.76 6.72 16.89
N ASP A 489 8.25 5.83 16.05
CA ASP A 489 9.63 5.35 16.07
C ASP A 489 10.63 6.50 15.78
N ILE A 490 10.28 7.40 14.86
CA ILE A 490 11.09 8.59 14.55
C ILE A 490 11.11 9.59 15.72
N ALA A 491 10.01 9.76 16.42
CA ALA A 491 9.96 10.62 17.60
C ALA A 491 10.89 10.11 18.71
N VAL A 492 10.95 8.80 18.91
CA VAL A 492 11.91 8.16 19.86
C VAL A 492 13.34 8.38 19.40
N ASN A 493 13.63 8.24 18.11
CA ASN A 493 14.96 8.51 17.55
C ASN A 493 15.35 9.99 17.69
N PHE A 494 14.39 10.89 17.47
CA PHE A 494 14.56 12.33 17.66
C PHE A 494 14.88 12.66 19.11
N LYS A 495 14.16 12.06 20.08
CA LYS A 495 14.52 12.18 21.51
C LYS A 495 15.94 11.72 21.76
N GLY A 496 16.29 10.51 21.27
CA GLY A 496 17.65 9.97 21.45
C GLY A 496 18.74 10.92 20.91
N MET A 497 18.47 11.53 19.78
CA MET A 497 19.36 12.53 19.18
C MET A 497 19.50 13.77 20.07
N LEU A 498 18.38 14.33 20.55
CA LEU A 498 18.39 15.49 21.45
C LEU A 498 19.10 15.18 22.77
N MET A 499 18.79 14.03 23.39
CA MET A 499 19.43 13.62 24.62
C MET A 499 20.95 13.42 24.46
N ASN A 500 21.38 12.80 23.38
CA ASN A 500 22.80 12.66 23.05
C ASN A 500 23.49 14.04 22.89
N TYR A 501 22.80 15.00 22.28
CA TYR A 501 23.30 16.35 22.16
C TYR A 501 23.40 17.01 23.54
N ILE A 502 22.35 16.95 24.37
CA ILE A 502 22.30 17.53 25.72
C ILE A 502 23.39 16.92 26.59
N VAL A 503 23.52 15.60 26.61
CA VAL A 503 24.54 14.88 27.40
C VAL A 503 25.94 15.29 26.96
N ARG A 504 26.21 15.30 25.66
CA ARG A 504 27.52 15.75 25.13
C ARG A 504 27.80 17.22 25.48
N LYS A 505 26.78 18.07 25.43
CA LYS A 505 26.91 19.49 25.81
C LYS A 505 27.17 19.61 27.31
N SER A 506 26.43 18.87 28.15
CA SER A 506 26.62 18.84 29.60
C SER A 506 27.99 18.30 29.99
N GLU A 507 28.42 17.18 29.39
CA GLU A 507 29.79 16.67 29.59
C GLU A 507 30.86 17.67 29.15
N ARG A 508 30.61 18.35 28.03
CA ARG A 508 31.50 19.37 27.49
C ARG A 508 31.55 20.57 28.44
N LEU A 509 30.40 21.03 28.95
CA LEU A 509 30.32 22.11 29.95
C LEU A 509 30.98 21.71 31.26
N LYS A 510 30.76 20.49 31.75
CA LYS A 510 31.40 19.98 32.95
C LYS A 510 32.92 19.89 32.78
N ARG A 511 33.40 19.37 31.67
CA ARG A 511 34.83 19.34 31.33
C ARG A 511 35.37 20.75 31.17
N THR A 512 34.59 21.68 30.58
CA THR A 512 35.01 23.08 30.43
C THR A 512 35.07 23.79 31.77
N ASN A 513 34.13 23.53 32.69
CA ASN A 513 34.17 24.07 34.05
C ASN A 513 35.31 23.47 34.86
N GLU A 514 35.52 22.15 34.79
CA GLU A 514 36.69 21.51 35.43
C GLU A 514 38.01 22.04 34.85
N GLN A 515 38.07 22.33 33.54
CA GLN A 515 39.21 22.95 32.90
C GLN A 515 39.37 24.44 33.30
N LEU A 516 38.25 25.18 33.43
CA LEU A 516 38.28 26.57 33.91
C LEU A 516 38.74 26.65 35.35
N GLU A 517 38.27 25.78 36.23
CA GLU A 517 38.75 25.69 37.62
C GLU A 517 40.21 25.26 37.68
N ALA A 518 40.64 24.32 36.86
CA ALA A 518 42.05 23.93 36.73
C ALA A 518 42.90 25.08 36.15
N ASN A 519 42.37 25.80 35.12
CA ASN A 519 43.06 26.94 34.54
C ASN A 519 43.13 28.16 35.45
N VAL A 520 42.12 28.44 36.28
CA VAL A 520 42.16 29.47 37.33
C VAL A 520 43.25 29.11 38.33
N LYS A 521 43.41 27.83 38.62
CA LYS A 521 44.45 27.31 39.51
C LYS A 521 45.85 27.27 38.85
N LEU A 522 45.90 27.05 37.53
CA LEU A 522 47.15 26.95 36.75
C LEU A 522 47.60 28.27 36.12
N ARG A 523 46.70 29.26 35.90
CA ARG A 523 47.06 30.58 35.36
C ARG A 523 48.02 31.34 36.22
N THR A 524 48.24 30.91 37.43
CA THR A 524 49.31 31.43 38.31
C THR A 524 50.68 30.76 38.11
N GLN A 525 50.72 29.69 37.25
CA GLN A 525 51.95 28.90 37.10
C GLN A 525 52.47 28.60 35.72
N ASP A 526 51.68 28.65 34.63
CA ASP A 526 52.22 28.10 33.35
C ASP A 526 51.60 28.69 32.05
N LEU A 527 52.24 29.67 31.48
CA LEU A 527 52.02 30.10 30.09
C LEU A 527 52.63 29.13 29.04
N GLU A 528 53.45 28.20 29.46
CA GLU A 528 54.14 27.27 28.56
C GLU A 528 53.31 25.99 28.23
N LYS A 529 52.34 25.61 29.03
CA LYS A 529 51.50 24.45 28.77
C LYS A 529 50.39 24.70 27.70
N GLU A 530 50.02 25.97 27.52
CA GLU A 530 48.88 26.34 26.64
C GLU A 530 49.12 25.95 25.15
N ILE A 531 50.38 25.95 24.74
CA ILE A 531 50.71 25.61 23.33
C ILE A 531 50.62 24.11 23.08
N HIS A 532 50.92 23.28 24.06
CA HIS A 532 50.94 21.83 23.87
C HIS A 532 49.51 21.23 23.85
N GLU A 533 48.58 21.76 24.64
CA GLU A 533 47.19 21.28 24.67
C GLU A 533 46.38 21.65 23.41
N ARG A 534 46.67 22.81 22.81
CA ARG A 534 46.05 23.20 21.52
C ARG A 534 46.40 22.28 20.38
N GLN A 535 47.59 21.69 20.39
CA GLN A 535 48.02 20.74 19.33
C GLN A 535 47.31 19.37 19.44
N GLN A 536 46.99 18.93 20.63
CA GLN A 536 46.28 17.63 20.83
C GLN A 536 44.82 17.70 20.38
N VAL A 537 44.10 18.78 20.72
CA VAL A 537 42.71 18.99 20.32
C VAL A 537 42.55 19.10 18.80
N GLN A 538 43.55 19.71 18.13
CA GLN A 538 43.56 19.82 16.68
C GLN A 538 43.73 18.43 15.99
N ASN A 539 44.48 17.52 16.59
CA ASN A 539 44.68 16.18 16.05
C ASN A 539 43.44 15.27 16.23
N GLU A 540 42.76 15.38 17.38
CA GLU A 540 41.54 14.61 17.63
C GLU A 540 40.38 15.02 16.71
N LEU A 541 40.26 16.34 16.45
CA LEU A 541 39.30 16.88 15.52
C LEU A 541 39.55 16.36 14.09
N LYS A 542 40.82 16.19 13.73
CA LYS A 542 41.24 15.68 12.41
C LYS A 542 40.90 14.19 12.23
N ILE A 543 40.95 13.43 13.32
CA ILE A 543 40.59 12.00 13.31
C ILE A 543 39.06 11.80 13.23
N ALA A 544 38.31 12.55 14.04
CA ALA A 544 36.83 12.48 14.05
C ALA A 544 36.23 12.94 12.71
N LEU A 545 36.84 13.93 12.04
CA LEU A 545 36.40 14.35 10.70
C LEU A 545 36.61 13.26 9.66
N LYS A 546 37.67 12.47 9.80
CA LYS A 546 38.01 11.39 8.90
C LYS A 546 37.07 10.18 9.03
N GLU A 547 36.64 9.89 10.27
CA GLU A 547 35.69 8.80 10.53
C GLU A 547 34.27 9.11 10.01
N ALA A 548 33.81 10.36 10.20
CA ALA A 548 32.52 10.81 9.66
C ALA A 548 32.49 10.78 8.12
N GLN A 549 33.61 11.13 7.46
CA GLN A 549 33.73 11.08 6.01
C GLN A 549 33.74 9.65 5.47
N LEU A 550 34.31 8.71 6.19
CA LEU A 550 34.36 7.30 5.80
C LEU A 550 32.98 6.65 5.85
N SER A 551 32.22 6.88 6.92
CA SER A 551 30.87 6.32 7.08
C SER A 551 29.89 6.78 5.98
N ASN A 552 30.02 8.05 5.57
CA ASN A 552 29.20 8.57 4.47
C ASN A 552 29.56 7.94 3.11
N ALA A 553 30.85 7.63 2.90
CA ALA A 553 31.31 7.00 1.66
C ALA A 553 30.84 5.54 1.51
N GLU A 554 30.75 4.79 2.63
CA GLU A 554 30.28 3.39 2.62
C GLU A 554 28.79 3.29 2.28
N LEU A 555 27.95 4.17 2.84
CA LEU A 555 26.52 4.19 2.57
C LEU A 555 26.22 4.45 1.07
N GLU A 556 27.01 5.31 0.50
CA GLU A 556 26.89 5.70 -0.90
C GLU A 556 27.42 4.62 -1.86
N GLN A 557 28.44 3.89 -1.43
CA GLN A 557 28.97 2.75 -2.21
C GLN A 557 27.96 1.61 -2.25
N PHE A 558 27.24 1.37 -1.16
CA PHE A 558 26.18 0.37 -1.10
C PHE A 558 25.04 0.67 -2.09
N ALA A 559 24.57 1.92 -2.12
CA ALA A 559 23.52 2.35 -3.05
C ALA A 559 23.97 2.23 -4.52
N TYR A 560 25.25 2.49 -4.78
CA TYR A 560 25.84 2.35 -6.13
C TYR A 560 25.93 0.89 -6.58
N VAL A 561 26.46 0.00 -5.73
CA VAL A 561 26.65 -1.42 -6.03
C VAL A 561 25.28 -2.08 -6.26
N ALA A 562 24.31 -1.85 -5.35
CA ALA A 562 22.98 -2.40 -5.49
C ALA A 562 22.31 -2.00 -6.82
N SER A 563 22.52 -0.77 -7.24
CA SER A 563 21.94 -0.27 -8.50
C SER A 563 22.66 -0.83 -9.74
N HIS A 564 23.98 -1.01 -9.67
CA HIS A 564 24.76 -1.63 -10.74
C HIS A 564 24.35 -3.09 -10.94
N ASP A 565 24.20 -3.83 -9.83
CA ASP A 565 23.85 -5.25 -9.86
C ASP A 565 22.41 -5.50 -10.35
N LEU A 566 21.55 -4.48 -10.23
CA LEU A 566 20.22 -4.51 -10.82
C LEU A 566 20.20 -4.14 -12.31
N GLN A 567 21.14 -3.30 -12.77
CA GLN A 567 21.20 -2.90 -14.18
C GLN A 567 21.72 -4.01 -15.09
N GLU A 568 22.67 -4.82 -14.61
CA GLU A 568 23.30 -5.86 -15.44
C GLU A 568 22.31 -6.93 -15.92
N PRO A 569 21.48 -7.55 -15.04
CA PRO A 569 20.49 -8.52 -15.49
C PRO A 569 19.43 -7.92 -16.42
N LEU A 570 19.04 -6.66 -16.19
CA LEU A 570 18.08 -5.97 -17.07
C LEU A 570 18.64 -5.72 -18.46
N ARG A 571 19.94 -5.36 -18.54
CA ARG A 571 20.64 -5.20 -19.82
C ARG A 571 20.71 -6.51 -20.60
N LYS A 572 20.94 -7.64 -19.89
CA LYS A 572 20.94 -8.98 -20.53
C LYS A 572 19.55 -9.34 -21.05
N ILE A 573 18.48 -9.08 -20.28
CA ILE A 573 17.11 -9.33 -20.72
C ILE A 573 16.80 -8.51 -21.97
N GLN A 574 17.20 -7.25 -22.00
CA GLN A 574 16.98 -6.38 -23.16
C GLN A 574 17.77 -6.85 -24.37
N ALA A 575 19.07 -7.13 -24.20
CA ALA A 575 19.94 -7.60 -25.28
C ALA A 575 19.45 -8.93 -25.91
N PHE A 576 19.00 -9.87 -25.05
CA PHE A 576 18.45 -11.13 -25.56
C PHE A 576 17.08 -10.92 -26.21
N GLY A 577 16.27 -9.99 -25.68
CA GLY A 577 15.00 -9.61 -26.27
C GLY A 577 15.17 -8.97 -27.65
N ASP A 578 16.10 -8.01 -27.79
CA ASP A 578 16.42 -7.35 -29.05
C ASP A 578 17.00 -8.37 -30.06
N ARG A 579 17.88 -9.26 -29.61
CA ARG A 579 18.44 -10.31 -30.44
C ARG A 579 17.38 -11.31 -30.92
N LEU A 580 16.43 -11.67 -30.05
CA LEU A 580 15.27 -12.49 -30.42
C LEU A 580 14.39 -11.76 -31.45
N LYS A 581 14.18 -10.45 -31.28
CA LYS A 581 13.44 -9.63 -32.23
C LYS A 581 14.10 -9.63 -33.60
N GLU A 582 15.43 -9.40 -33.68
CA GLU A 582 16.19 -9.45 -34.92
C GLU A 582 16.17 -10.84 -35.59
N LEU A 583 16.41 -11.91 -34.80
CA LEU A 583 16.49 -13.28 -35.33
C LEU A 583 15.15 -13.84 -35.82
N GLN A 584 14.09 -13.30 -35.32
CA GLN A 584 12.72 -13.77 -35.61
C GLN A 584 11.88 -12.74 -36.37
N GLU A 585 12.47 -11.69 -36.91
CA GLU A 585 11.80 -10.65 -37.68
C GLU A 585 11.04 -11.27 -38.85
N GLY A 586 9.74 -11.06 -38.91
CA GLY A 586 8.83 -11.65 -39.89
C GLY A 586 8.45 -13.12 -39.68
N LYS A 587 8.93 -13.81 -38.61
CA LYS A 587 8.62 -15.21 -38.30
C LYS A 587 7.77 -15.40 -37.06
N LEU A 588 7.70 -14.41 -36.19
CA LEU A 588 6.85 -14.43 -35.01
C LEU A 588 5.40 -14.10 -35.40
N ASP A 589 4.46 -14.84 -34.84
CA ASP A 589 3.07 -14.45 -34.91
C ASP A 589 2.84 -13.09 -34.22
N PRO A 590 1.78 -12.34 -34.58
CA PRO A 590 1.57 -11.00 -34.05
C PRO A 590 1.51 -10.94 -32.52
N LYS A 591 1.07 -11.99 -31.85
CA LYS A 591 0.97 -12.05 -30.37
C LYS A 591 2.33 -12.27 -29.73
N SER A 592 3.12 -13.17 -30.25
CA SER A 592 4.48 -13.43 -29.75
C SER A 592 5.39 -12.22 -29.96
N SER A 593 5.23 -11.51 -31.08
CA SER A 593 5.92 -10.24 -31.35
C SER A 593 5.53 -9.15 -30.34
N ASP A 594 4.23 -9.03 -30.00
CA ASP A 594 3.74 -8.08 -29.01
C ASP A 594 4.30 -8.38 -27.62
N TYR A 595 4.37 -9.65 -27.20
CA TYR A 595 4.96 -10.03 -25.90
C TYR A 595 6.44 -9.72 -25.81
N LEU A 596 7.18 -10.00 -26.89
CA LEU A 596 8.59 -9.67 -26.94
C LEU A 596 8.81 -8.16 -26.84
N HIS A 597 8.03 -7.37 -27.55
CA HIS A 597 8.07 -5.91 -27.45
C HIS A 597 7.75 -5.40 -26.03
N ARG A 598 6.77 -5.98 -25.38
CA ARG A 598 6.39 -5.61 -24.01
C ARG A 598 7.44 -5.98 -22.98
N MET A 599 8.08 -7.14 -23.15
CA MET A 599 9.19 -7.58 -22.27
C MET A 599 10.40 -6.67 -22.41
N ILE A 600 10.79 -6.36 -23.64
CA ILE A 600 11.86 -5.41 -23.93
C ILE A 600 11.52 -4.04 -23.35
N GLY A 601 10.30 -3.56 -23.60
CA GLY A 601 9.82 -2.28 -23.08
C GLY A 601 9.75 -2.23 -21.54
N ALA A 602 9.42 -3.34 -20.87
CA ALA A 602 9.42 -3.41 -19.40
C ALA A 602 10.85 -3.37 -18.84
N SER A 603 11.78 -4.07 -19.47
CA SER A 603 13.19 -4.07 -19.10
C SER A 603 13.80 -2.69 -19.30
N ALA A 604 13.52 -2.04 -20.43
CA ALA A 604 13.97 -0.69 -20.73
C ALA A 604 13.44 0.34 -19.70
N ARG A 605 12.18 0.23 -19.30
CA ARG A 605 11.62 1.09 -18.25
C ARG A 605 12.28 0.90 -16.89
N MET A 606 12.54 -0.37 -16.46
CA MET A 606 13.26 -0.63 -15.22
C MET A 606 14.69 -0.08 -15.26
N GLN A 607 15.37 -0.22 -16.40
CA GLN A 607 16.67 0.40 -16.58
C GLN A 607 16.60 1.94 -16.47
N SER A 608 15.60 2.56 -17.09
CA SER A 608 15.39 4.00 -16.99
C SER A 608 15.16 4.42 -15.54
N LEU A 609 14.31 3.71 -14.80
CA LEU A 609 14.04 3.98 -13.38
C LEU A 609 15.30 3.90 -12.53
N ILE A 610 16.11 2.85 -12.71
CA ILE A 610 17.37 2.67 -11.98
C ILE A 610 18.37 3.76 -12.38
N LYS A 611 18.43 4.11 -13.67
CA LYS A 611 19.27 5.18 -14.19
C LYS A 611 18.87 6.54 -13.63
N ASP A 612 17.58 6.83 -13.57
CA ASP A 612 17.05 8.07 -13.03
C ASP A 612 17.29 8.14 -11.51
N LEU A 613 17.11 7.02 -10.77
CA LEU A 613 17.39 6.92 -9.34
C LEU A 613 18.89 7.12 -9.05
N LEU A 614 19.77 6.49 -9.83
CA LEU A 614 21.23 6.69 -9.75
C LEU A 614 21.59 8.14 -10.08
N SER A 615 20.95 8.71 -11.10
CA SER A 615 21.18 10.11 -11.47
C SER A 615 20.78 11.04 -10.34
N PHE A 616 19.64 10.80 -9.69
CA PHE A 616 19.15 11.53 -8.52
C PHE A 616 20.14 11.43 -7.34
N SER A 617 20.65 10.22 -7.05
CA SER A 617 21.67 10.01 -6.01
C SER A 617 23.00 10.71 -6.32
N ARG A 618 23.36 10.86 -7.59
CA ARG A 618 24.64 11.43 -8.02
C ARG A 618 24.62 12.95 -8.20
N ILE A 619 23.48 13.60 -8.23
CA ILE A 619 23.38 15.05 -8.46
C ILE A 619 24.27 15.85 -7.51
N ASN A 620 24.37 15.44 -6.26
CA ASN A 620 25.23 16.09 -5.27
C ASN A 620 26.72 15.76 -5.38
N ARG A 621 27.12 14.81 -6.23
CA ARG A 621 28.52 14.30 -6.36
C ARG A 621 29.29 14.84 -7.54
N SER A 622 28.63 15.46 -8.49
CA SER A 622 29.36 16.06 -9.59
C SER A 622 30.37 17.05 -9.02
N SER A 623 31.65 16.69 -9.13
CA SER A 623 32.76 17.52 -8.68
C SER A 623 33.10 18.61 -9.70
N ASP A 624 32.33 18.66 -10.80
CA ASP A 624 32.58 19.65 -11.83
C ASP A 624 32.24 21.03 -11.27
N PRO A 625 33.17 21.97 -11.34
CA PRO A 625 32.93 23.32 -10.90
C PRO A 625 31.83 23.94 -11.75
N PHE A 626 31.01 24.76 -11.14
CA PHE A 626 30.05 25.56 -11.92
C PHE A 626 30.83 26.55 -12.78
N GLU A 627 30.38 26.69 -14.03
CA GLU A 627 30.99 27.53 -15.02
C GLU A 627 29.94 28.47 -15.65
N GLU A 628 30.37 29.45 -16.39
CA GLU A 628 29.50 30.26 -17.25
C GLU A 628 29.06 29.39 -18.42
N VAL A 629 27.78 29.10 -18.50
CA VAL A 629 27.15 28.25 -19.50
C VAL A 629 26.28 29.10 -20.39
N ASP A 630 26.52 29.03 -21.68
CA ASP A 630 25.67 29.61 -22.71
C ASP A 630 24.39 28.76 -22.80
N ALA A 631 23.30 29.29 -22.24
CA ALA A 631 22.02 28.60 -22.16
C ALA A 631 21.35 28.42 -23.56
N ASP A 632 21.66 29.32 -24.49
CA ASP A 632 21.16 29.23 -25.86
C ASP A 632 21.75 28.03 -26.60
N GLN A 633 23.08 27.81 -26.50
CA GLN A 633 23.73 26.62 -27.03
C GLN A 633 23.23 25.32 -26.39
N VAL A 634 23.00 25.33 -25.09
CA VAL A 634 22.46 24.16 -24.39
C VAL A 634 21.05 23.85 -24.89
N LEU A 635 20.24 24.88 -25.07
CA LEU A 635 18.85 24.72 -25.55
C LEU A 635 18.81 24.25 -27.02
N GLU A 636 19.65 24.78 -27.88
CA GLU A 636 19.77 24.33 -29.28
C GLU A 636 20.12 22.82 -29.32
N GLN A 637 21.05 22.38 -28.48
CA GLN A 637 21.41 20.96 -28.37
C GLN A 637 20.22 20.11 -27.92
N VAL A 638 19.49 20.56 -26.91
CA VAL A 638 18.29 19.85 -26.41
C VAL A 638 17.22 19.75 -27.52
N ILE A 639 16.96 20.84 -28.24
CA ILE A 639 15.98 20.83 -29.33
C ILE A 639 16.43 19.91 -30.48
N SER A 640 17.71 19.93 -30.84
CA SER A 640 18.28 19.03 -31.82
C SER A 640 18.10 17.55 -31.40
N ASP A 641 18.34 17.22 -30.16
CA ASP A 641 18.19 15.85 -29.64
C ASP A 641 16.71 15.41 -29.58
N LEU A 642 15.80 16.38 -29.47
CA LEU A 642 14.35 16.14 -29.46
C LEU A 642 13.70 16.29 -30.84
N GLN A 643 14.47 16.54 -31.91
CA GLN A 643 13.95 16.85 -33.24
C GLN A 643 12.97 15.82 -33.80
N VAL A 644 13.24 14.53 -33.56
CA VAL A 644 12.36 13.43 -33.98
C VAL A 644 11.01 13.54 -33.28
N LEU A 645 11.00 13.84 -31.97
CA LEU A 645 9.79 13.98 -31.19
C LEU A 645 9.00 15.23 -31.60
N VAL A 646 9.69 16.34 -31.85
CA VAL A 646 9.12 17.60 -32.33
C VAL A 646 8.43 17.40 -33.67
N GLN A 647 9.09 16.70 -34.60
CA GLN A 647 8.54 16.41 -35.93
C GLN A 647 7.33 15.47 -35.86
N GLN A 648 7.43 14.40 -35.06
CA GLN A 648 6.32 13.45 -34.87
C GLN A 648 5.07 14.08 -34.29
N LYS A 649 5.25 15.09 -33.45
CA LYS A 649 4.16 15.80 -32.78
C LYS A 649 3.73 17.07 -33.57
N GLU A 650 4.40 17.39 -34.64
CA GLU A 650 4.24 18.66 -35.36
C GLU A 650 4.30 19.88 -34.42
N ALA A 651 5.15 19.79 -33.41
CA ALA A 651 5.24 20.81 -32.37
C ALA A 651 5.94 22.08 -32.87
N VAL A 652 5.51 23.22 -32.37
CA VAL A 652 6.15 24.51 -32.58
C VAL A 652 6.90 24.89 -31.32
N ILE A 653 8.20 25.12 -31.44
CA ILE A 653 9.04 25.59 -30.32
C ILE A 653 9.45 27.02 -30.65
N ASP A 654 9.04 27.95 -29.81
CA ASP A 654 9.37 29.39 -29.89
C ASP A 654 10.39 29.69 -28.78
N VAL A 655 11.53 30.25 -29.16
CA VAL A 655 12.68 30.43 -28.27
C VAL A 655 13.10 31.89 -28.27
N GLU A 656 13.18 32.48 -27.10
CA GLU A 656 13.79 33.80 -26.87
C GLU A 656 15.26 33.63 -26.46
N GLU A 657 16.06 34.66 -26.60
CA GLU A 657 17.47 34.67 -26.18
C GLU A 657 17.58 34.50 -24.64
N LEU A 658 18.27 33.45 -24.20
CA LEU A 658 18.41 33.12 -22.81
C LEU A 658 19.67 33.69 -22.13
N GLY A 659 20.76 33.77 -22.89
CA GLY A 659 22.04 34.31 -22.45
C GLY A 659 22.84 33.33 -21.57
N ILE A 660 23.65 33.89 -20.67
CA ILE A 660 24.61 33.11 -19.86
C ILE A 660 23.99 32.81 -18.47
N VAL A 661 24.22 31.60 -17.99
CA VAL A 661 23.85 31.15 -16.65
C VAL A 661 25.04 30.48 -15.98
N TYR A 662 25.18 30.66 -14.67
CA TYR A 662 26.25 30.01 -13.90
C TYR A 662 25.78 28.68 -13.34
N GLY A 663 26.46 27.58 -13.74
CA GLY A 663 26.06 26.24 -13.29
C GLY A 663 26.79 25.10 -13.98
N ASP A 664 26.26 23.89 -13.78
CA ASP A 664 26.72 22.67 -14.40
C ASP A 664 25.99 22.48 -15.76
N LYS A 665 26.73 22.59 -16.87
CA LYS A 665 26.19 22.50 -18.23
C LYS A 665 25.33 21.25 -18.46
N LEU A 666 25.75 20.10 -17.96
CA LEU A 666 25.02 18.84 -18.15
C LEU A 666 23.73 18.81 -17.35
N GLN A 667 23.74 19.40 -16.16
CA GLN A 667 22.55 19.48 -15.30
C GLN A 667 21.53 20.49 -15.85
N ILE A 668 21.99 21.61 -16.36
CA ILE A 668 21.15 22.61 -17.05
C ILE A 668 20.53 21.99 -18.31
N TYR A 669 21.32 21.28 -19.11
CA TYR A 669 20.82 20.50 -20.24
C TYR A 669 19.69 19.55 -19.81
N ARG A 670 19.87 18.82 -18.72
CA ARG A 670 18.85 17.89 -18.20
C ARG A 670 17.57 18.60 -17.76
N ILE A 671 17.64 19.79 -17.19
CA ILE A 671 16.46 20.58 -16.83
C ILE A 671 15.66 20.91 -18.09
N PHE A 672 16.28 21.54 -19.09
CA PHE A 672 15.60 21.87 -20.33
C PHE A 672 15.04 20.64 -21.04
N GLN A 673 15.82 19.57 -21.11
CA GLN A 673 15.37 18.30 -21.67
C GLN A 673 14.11 17.77 -20.98
N ASN A 674 14.09 17.71 -19.66
CA ASN A 674 12.93 17.22 -18.92
C ASN A 674 11.70 18.12 -19.10
N LEU A 675 11.87 19.44 -19.04
CA LEU A 675 10.77 20.37 -19.16
C LEU A 675 10.17 20.36 -20.57
N ILE A 676 11.01 20.37 -21.61
CA ILE A 676 10.56 20.33 -23.01
C ILE A 676 9.92 18.97 -23.33
N GLN A 677 10.50 17.88 -22.85
CA GLN A 677 9.87 16.56 -23.01
C GLN A 677 8.50 16.49 -22.33
N ASN A 678 8.34 17.10 -21.18
CA ASN A 678 7.04 17.18 -20.49
C ASN A 678 6.05 18.03 -21.31
N ALA A 679 6.46 19.17 -21.82
CA ALA A 679 5.65 20.05 -22.66
C ALA A 679 5.16 19.32 -23.93
N LEU A 680 6.06 18.57 -24.58
CA LEU A 680 5.70 17.79 -25.77
C LEU A 680 4.86 16.55 -25.45
N LYS A 681 4.91 16.06 -24.24
CA LYS A 681 4.22 14.86 -23.81
C LYS A 681 2.78 15.13 -23.37
N PHE A 682 2.55 16.16 -22.57
CA PHE A 682 1.25 16.46 -21.96
C PHE A 682 0.41 17.40 -22.83
N THR A 683 0.17 16.98 -24.06
CA THR A 683 -0.53 17.76 -25.09
C THR A 683 -2.01 17.40 -25.15
N LYS A 684 -2.82 18.33 -25.63
CA LYS A 684 -4.24 18.10 -25.96
C LYS A 684 -4.35 17.33 -27.28
N ALA A 685 -5.41 16.53 -27.41
CA ALA A 685 -5.59 15.65 -28.57
C ALA A 685 -5.78 16.41 -29.90
N ASP A 686 -6.39 17.61 -29.87
CA ASP A 686 -6.82 18.35 -31.04
C ASP A 686 -6.03 19.63 -31.29
N GLU A 687 -4.96 19.89 -30.54
CA GLU A 687 -4.13 21.08 -30.67
C GLU A 687 -2.67 20.69 -30.95
N LYS A 688 -2.02 21.45 -31.85
CA LYS A 688 -0.57 21.32 -32.05
C LYS A 688 0.17 21.80 -30.82
N PRO A 689 1.14 21.02 -30.32
CA PRO A 689 1.96 21.45 -29.20
C PRO A 689 2.71 22.74 -29.52
N MET A 690 2.60 23.69 -28.63
CA MET A 690 3.36 24.93 -28.69
C MET A 690 4.14 25.10 -27.43
N VAL A 691 5.45 25.22 -27.51
CA VAL A 691 6.35 25.41 -26.39
C VAL A 691 7.08 26.73 -26.54
N GLN A 692 6.90 27.63 -25.59
CA GLN A 692 7.62 28.88 -25.51
C GLN A 692 8.68 28.79 -24.42
N ILE A 693 9.91 29.15 -24.75
CA ILE A 693 11.05 29.12 -23.84
C ILE A 693 11.67 30.51 -23.86
N GLY A 694 11.82 31.08 -22.70
CA GLY A 694 12.36 32.43 -22.60
C GLY A 694 12.92 32.70 -21.20
N LYS A 695 13.30 33.96 -21.03
CA LYS A 695 13.88 34.50 -19.82
C LYS A 695 13.00 35.63 -19.29
N GLN A 696 12.73 35.60 -17.97
CA GLN A 696 12.14 36.78 -17.30
C GLN A 696 13.23 37.84 -17.10
N LYS A 697 12.80 39.10 -16.91
CA LYS A 697 13.76 40.16 -16.55
C LYS A 697 14.54 39.71 -15.30
N ASP A 698 15.88 39.84 -15.39
CA ASP A 698 16.74 39.53 -14.28
C ASP A 698 16.35 40.35 -13.04
N ASP A 699 16.22 39.66 -11.90
CA ASP A 699 15.97 40.27 -10.59
C ASP A 699 17.22 40.17 -9.71
N SER A 700 17.14 40.69 -8.48
CA SER A 700 18.25 40.65 -7.52
C SER A 700 18.67 39.23 -7.12
N ASP A 701 17.80 38.26 -7.34
CA ASP A 701 17.96 36.90 -6.78
C ASP A 701 18.51 35.90 -7.81
N GLY A 702 18.56 36.25 -9.10
CA GLY A 702 19.10 35.40 -10.14
C GLY A 702 18.45 35.51 -11.50
N VAL A 703 18.85 34.61 -12.39
CA VAL A 703 18.31 34.46 -13.73
C VAL A 703 17.17 33.46 -13.71
N THR A 704 15.99 33.85 -14.17
CA THR A 704 14.81 32.99 -14.22
C THR A 704 14.45 32.64 -15.64
N PHE A 705 14.54 31.36 -16.00
CA PHE A 705 14.04 30.83 -17.26
C PHE A 705 12.62 30.29 -17.09
N TYR A 706 11.84 30.32 -18.15
CA TYR A 706 10.54 29.69 -18.20
C TYR A 706 10.38 28.77 -19.41
N VAL A 707 9.62 27.72 -19.23
CA VAL A 707 9.15 26.82 -20.28
C VAL A 707 7.65 26.74 -20.16
N LYS A 708 6.94 27.29 -21.16
CA LYS A 708 5.49 27.36 -21.23
C LYS A 708 4.96 26.47 -22.34
N ASP A 709 3.94 25.69 -22.03
CA ASP A 709 3.23 24.85 -23.00
C ASP A 709 1.74 25.19 -23.07
N ASN A 710 1.11 24.80 -24.16
CA ASN A 710 -0.34 24.88 -24.36
C ASN A 710 -1.04 23.55 -24.09
N GLY A 711 -0.43 22.71 -23.29
CA GLY A 711 -0.88 21.35 -23.00
C GLY A 711 -2.12 21.25 -22.14
N ILE A 712 -2.31 20.09 -21.51
CA ILE A 712 -3.48 19.82 -20.67
C ILE A 712 -3.51 20.61 -19.35
N GLY A 713 -2.36 21.15 -18.90
CA GLY A 713 -2.23 21.79 -17.61
C GLY A 713 -2.57 20.88 -16.41
N PHE A 714 -2.55 21.45 -15.23
CA PHE A 714 -2.93 20.79 -13.99
C PHE A 714 -3.44 21.81 -12.96
N GLU A 715 -4.17 21.35 -11.97
CA GLU A 715 -4.63 22.19 -10.87
C GLU A 715 -3.46 22.55 -9.93
N MET A 716 -3.37 23.82 -9.55
CA MET A 716 -2.31 24.33 -8.68
C MET A 716 -2.23 23.65 -7.29
N ALA A 717 -3.32 23.01 -6.86
CA ALA A 717 -3.33 22.19 -5.65
C ALA A 717 -2.32 21.02 -5.69
N PHE A 718 -1.87 20.64 -6.88
CA PHE A 718 -0.91 19.54 -7.07
C PHE A 718 0.52 20.00 -7.36
N VAL A 719 0.79 21.31 -7.30
CA VAL A 719 2.11 21.85 -7.66
C VAL A 719 3.24 21.27 -6.79
N ASP A 720 3.03 21.09 -5.50
CA ASP A 720 4.04 20.46 -4.63
C ASP A 720 4.24 18.98 -4.92
N LYS A 721 3.18 18.33 -5.36
CA LYS A 721 3.17 16.90 -5.64
C LYS A 721 3.93 16.55 -6.92
N ILE A 722 3.83 17.39 -7.96
CA ILE A 722 4.50 17.12 -9.26
C ILE A 722 6.03 17.07 -9.15
N PHE A 723 6.62 17.74 -8.14
CA PHE A 723 8.06 17.71 -7.87
C PHE A 723 8.48 16.58 -6.90
N GLY A 724 7.53 15.77 -6.42
CA GLY A 724 7.78 14.63 -5.56
C GLY A 724 8.41 13.46 -6.33
N LEU A 725 9.11 12.57 -5.60
CA LEU A 725 9.68 11.36 -6.18
C LEU A 725 8.56 10.36 -6.51
N PHE A 726 8.54 9.86 -7.75
CA PHE A 726 7.57 8.90 -8.26
C PHE A 726 6.12 9.40 -8.31
N GLU A 727 5.88 10.69 -8.09
CA GLU A 727 4.55 11.30 -8.15
C GLU A 727 4.11 11.57 -9.58
N ARG A 728 2.83 11.33 -9.86
CA ARG A 728 2.20 11.56 -11.17
C ARG A 728 0.74 11.96 -11.00
N LEU A 729 0.27 12.85 -11.83
CA LEU A 729 -1.13 13.32 -11.82
C LEU A 729 -2.03 12.49 -12.73
N HIS A 730 -1.48 11.81 -13.74
CA HIS A 730 -2.22 11.03 -14.74
C HIS A 730 -1.73 9.58 -14.78
N GLY A 731 -2.64 8.62 -14.99
CA GLY A 731 -2.35 7.18 -15.04
C GLY A 731 -1.55 6.75 -16.29
N LYS A 732 -1.00 5.53 -16.26
CA LYS A 732 -0.11 4.95 -17.30
C LYS A 732 -0.73 4.83 -18.68
N SER A 733 -2.05 4.71 -18.75
CA SER A 733 -2.77 4.58 -20.03
C SER A 733 -2.85 5.88 -20.83
N ALA A 734 -2.63 7.03 -20.17
CA ALA A 734 -2.72 8.33 -20.82
C ALA A 734 -1.35 8.87 -21.23
N TYR A 735 -0.31 8.75 -20.39
CA TYR A 735 1.01 9.32 -20.67
C TYR A 735 2.14 8.47 -20.05
N GLU A 736 3.18 8.12 -20.83
CA GLU A 736 4.35 7.36 -20.37
C GLU A 736 5.32 8.21 -19.51
N GLY A 737 6.01 7.62 -18.53
CA GLY A 737 7.11 8.27 -17.80
C GLY A 737 7.36 7.70 -16.40
N THR A 738 8.53 8.00 -15.82
CA THR A 738 9.04 7.46 -14.55
C THR A 738 8.53 8.22 -13.31
N GLY A 739 8.04 9.46 -13.45
CA GLY A 739 7.69 10.33 -12.32
C GLY A 739 8.90 10.90 -11.57
N LEU A 740 10.10 10.77 -12.13
CA LEU A 740 11.34 11.28 -11.54
C LEU A 740 11.84 12.58 -12.17
N GLY A 741 11.40 12.89 -13.39
CA GLY A 741 11.94 14.01 -14.16
C GLY A 741 11.89 15.36 -13.44
N LEU A 742 10.73 15.74 -12.90
CA LEU A 742 10.59 17.01 -12.17
C LEU A 742 11.28 16.97 -10.79
N ALA A 743 11.32 15.83 -10.13
CA ALA A 743 12.07 15.65 -8.88
C ALA A 743 13.58 15.81 -9.12
N ILE A 744 14.08 15.32 -10.26
CA ILE A 744 15.47 15.52 -10.72
C ILE A 744 15.71 17.01 -10.99
N CYS A 745 14.80 17.69 -11.69
CA CYS A 745 14.91 19.14 -11.94
C CYS A 745 15.01 19.91 -10.60
N ARG A 746 14.12 19.62 -9.66
CA ARG A 746 14.14 20.23 -8.33
C ARG A 746 15.48 19.97 -7.61
N LYS A 747 15.96 18.74 -7.61
CA LYS A 747 17.24 18.38 -6.96
C LYS A 747 18.44 19.09 -7.60
N ILE A 748 18.42 19.23 -8.94
CA ILE A 748 19.44 19.97 -9.68
C ILE A 748 19.41 21.43 -9.28
N VAL A 749 18.24 22.04 -9.28
CA VAL A 749 18.06 23.45 -8.96
C VAL A 749 18.44 23.75 -7.50
N GLU A 750 18.06 22.87 -6.56
CA GLU A 750 18.48 22.94 -5.16
C GLU A 750 20.01 22.87 -5.01
N ARG A 751 20.69 22.02 -5.77
CA ARG A 751 22.16 21.96 -5.80
C ARG A 751 22.79 23.28 -6.28
N HIS A 752 22.13 23.95 -7.20
CA HIS A 752 22.56 25.24 -7.73
C HIS A 752 22.15 26.42 -6.82
N ASN A 753 21.58 26.15 -5.62
CA ASN A 753 20.99 27.14 -4.73
C ASN A 753 19.88 27.96 -5.40
N GLY A 754 19.23 27.39 -6.41
CA GLY A 754 18.16 27.99 -7.16
C GLY A 754 16.77 27.57 -6.65
N ARG A 755 15.75 27.99 -7.39
CA ARG A 755 14.35 27.67 -7.13
C ARG A 755 13.66 27.19 -8.41
N ILE A 756 12.82 26.15 -8.28
CA ILE A 756 11.92 25.70 -9.36
C ILE A 756 10.49 25.74 -8.86
N TRP A 757 9.59 26.24 -9.71
CA TRP A 757 8.14 26.26 -9.46
C TRP A 757 7.38 26.19 -10.77
N ALA A 758 6.08 26.08 -10.69
CA ALA A 758 5.23 26.07 -11.88
C ALA A 758 3.95 26.88 -11.63
N ASP A 759 3.38 27.38 -12.71
CA ASP A 759 2.05 27.98 -12.80
C ASP A 759 1.25 27.26 -13.88
N SER A 760 0.04 26.85 -13.59
CA SER A 760 -0.75 26.05 -14.51
C SER A 760 -2.24 26.16 -14.23
N ALA A 761 -3.04 26.07 -15.28
CA ALA A 761 -4.47 25.91 -15.18
C ALA A 761 -4.93 24.75 -16.06
N LEU A 762 -5.88 23.98 -15.56
CA LEU A 762 -6.37 22.81 -16.27
C LEU A 762 -6.98 23.22 -17.64
N GLY A 763 -6.45 22.64 -18.70
CA GLY A 763 -6.86 22.96 -20.08
C GLY A 763 -6.21 24.21 -20.70
N GLU A 764 -5.38 24.93 -19.96
CA GLU A 764 -4.70 26.15 -20.47
C GLU A 764 -3.18 25.97 -20.65
N GLY A 765 -2.64 24.81 -20.26
CA GLY A 765 -1.22 24.51 -20.29
C GLY A 765 -0.52 24.77 -18.98
N ALA A 766 0.81 24.66 -18.97
CA ALA A 766 1.65 24.90 -17.83
C ALA A 766 2.85 25.79 -18.17
N THR A 767 3.33 26.51 -17.16
CA THR A 767 4.58 27.27 -17.23
C THR A 767 5.46 26.84 -16.07
N PHE A 768 6.61 26.29 -16.39
CA PHE A 768 7.62 25.93 -15.40
C PHE A 768 8.68 27.01 -15.35
N PHE A 769 9.02 27.43 -14.16
CA PHE A 769 10.03 28.43 -13.91
C PHE A 769 11.22 27.80 -13.19
N VAL A 770 12.42 28.16 -13.63
CA VAL A 770 13.69 27.73 -13.01
C VAL A 770 14.55 28.94 -12.79
N GLN A 771 14.87 29.21 -11.55
CA GLN A 771 15.73 30.32 -11.15
C GLN A 771 17.09 29.80 -10.72
N PHE A 772 18.12 30.39 -11.26
CA PHE A 772 19.51 30.20 -10.86
C PHE A 772 20.06 31.48 -10.24
N PRO A 773 20.80 31.42 -9.15
CA PRO A 773 21.45 32.60 -8.59
C PRO A 773 22.50 33.15 -9.55
N HIS A 774 22.80 34.43 -9.42
CA HIS A 774 23.92 35.04 -10.12
C HIS A 774 25.24 34.37 -9.73
N SER A 775 26.23 34.43 -10.62
CA SER A 775 27.60 34.00 -10.28
C SER A 775 28.04 34.69 -8.97
N PRO A 776 28.56 33.95 -7.99
CA PRO A 776 29.16 34.60 -6.83
C PRO A 776 30.26 35.58 -7.34
N GLU A 777 30.12 36.84 -7.01
CA GLU A 777 31.17 37.82 -7.30
C GLU A 777 32.51 37.32 -6.75
N LYS A 778 33.55 37.39 -7.59
CA LYS A 778 34.94 36.99 -7.25
C LYS A 778 35.52 37.80 -6.11
#